data_902dee5073b6d6878f178944e444d3b2
#
_entry.id   902dee5073b6d6878f178944e444d3b2
#
_cell.length_a   1.000
_cell.length_b   1.000
_cell.length_c   1.000
_cell.angle_alpha   90.00
_cell.angle_beta   90.00
_cell.angle_gamma   90.00
#
_symmetry.space_group_name_H-M   'P 1'
#
loop_
_entity.id
_entity.type
_entity.pdbx_description
1 polymer ?
#
loop_
_entity_poly.entity_id
_entity_poly.type
_entity_poly.pdbx_seq_one_letter_code
_entity_poly.pdbx_strand_id
1 'polypeptide(L)'
;MMLLWLLPSLCLPLLAHGQDATTNPTNPPAAEIVVLPKSVPDPIEPLNRTFWGFNKAFMTGVIKPTSKVYRMIVFKPIRNGIRNFGRNLTYPGRLINNLLQGKWSGARDESYGFVVNSTVGVAGFIEVADKWNIPRSDADFGQTFGQWGWKPQCYLMLPFLGPSNERDTVGLVADTAANPLLYIAPYDFVASDPLTYFGPYSYFVYAVMYNNLSDTVNEYVRFSQAEMDPYSEIQYAWTFARANRVANFQVKGKPDAASLETLESVFFTFKNPDFPNYGRTRSVLIPATGRRLKFTFWLQPGKANVVYIVPGLGSHRLAETSLALAELVYNNGFSAVCISSPFNSEFMENASTAAMPAYLPVDGHDLHVALTEIDHRLNESYPDRLGNKALMGYSMGAFQSLYLASTETTNPSPLLKFDRFVAINTPVRMAYGISKLDEFYQAPLGWPATNRTDNIENTFLKVAALSKLTLTPRSTLPFDGIESKFLIGLNFRMILRDIIYSSQRRDNQGVLKHRLRKMRRAPVYQEILQYSYQDYYKSFVIPYYQAGNTASSTAETLEKAGDLRTYEADLRANPDIRVIVNQNDFLLAGEDLAWLRATFTPEQLTVFAQGGHLGNLANLTVQKAIMAALTPMRPPEPTPK
;
A
#
# COMPACT_ATOMS: atom_id res chain seq x y z
N MET A 1 10.45 7.25 -1.99
CA MET A 1 9.01 7.28 -2.33
C MET A 1 8.39 5.88 -2.28
N MET A 2 9.10 4.83 -2.66
CA MET A 2 8.65 3.43 -2.65
C MET A 2 8.33 2.87 -1.24
N LEU A 3 9.10 3.23 -0.22
CA LEU A 3 8.83 2.85 1.18
C LEU A 3 7.71 3.69 1.85
N LEU A 4 7.30 4.81 1.26
CA LEU A 4 6.06 5.49 1.64
C LEU A 4 4.82 4.62 1.38
N TRP A 5 4.92 3.59 0.51
CA TRP A 5 3.89 2.59 0.28
C TRP A 5 3.86 1.48 1.34
N LEU A 6 4.95 1.27 2.07
CA LEU A 6 4.91 0.48 3.31
C LEU A 6 4.25 1.25 4.46
N LEU A 7 4.36 2.59 4.45
CA LEU A 7 3.76 3.42 5.48
C LEU A 7 2.21 3.43 5.45
N PRO A 8 1.51 3.50 4.30
CA PRO A 8 0.05 3.42 4.29
C PRO A 8 -0.51 2.08 4.77
N SER A 9 0.21 1.00 4.51
CA SER A 9 -0.17 -0.32 5.01
C SER A 9 0.22 -0.55 6.48
N LEU A 10 1.14 0.27 7.00
CA LEU A 10 1.75 0.11 8.32
C LEU A 10 1.18 1.03 9.39
N CYS A 11 0.16 1.84 9.08
CA CYS A 11 -0.10 3.03 9.87
C CYS A 11 -1.48 3.15 10.47
N LEU A 12 -1.62 3.15 11.78
CA LEU A 12 -2.64 3.89 12.51
C LEU A 12 -2.46 4.13 14.01
N PRO A 13 -3.29 5.06 14.52
CA PRO A 13 -2.97 5.85 15.67
C PRO A 13 -3.51 5.28 16.98
N LEU A 14 -2.94 5.73 18.08
CA LEU A 14 -3.46 5.49 19.41
C LEU A 14 -3.53 6.74 20.25
N LEU A 15 -4.73 7.02 20.73
CA LEU A 15 -4.96 7.72 21.98
C LEU A 15 -5.39 6.67 23.01
N ALA A 16 -4.49 6.26 23.89
CA ALA A 16 -4.90 5.63 25.14
C ALA A 16 -4.90 6.72 26.20
N HIS A 17 -6.07 7.03 26.74
CA HIS A 17 -6.16 7.62 28.08
C HIS A 17 -5.65 6.55 29.04
N GLY A 18 -4.62 6.86 29.81
CA GLY A 18 -4.25 6.08 30.97
C GLY A 18 -5.45 6.06 31.92
N GLN A 19 -6.12 4.94 32.02
CA GLN A 19 -6.90 4.63 33.20
C GLN A 19 -5.92 4.05 34.19
N ASP A 20 -5.76 4.72 35.33
CA ASP A 20 -5.15 4.14 36.53
C ASP A 20 -5.88 2.85 36.85
N ALA A 21 -5.21 1.73 36.61
CA ALA A 21 -5.70 0.43 37.00
C ALA A 21 -5.55 0.32 38.54
N THR A 22 -6.63 0.57 39.22
CA THR A 22 -6.77 0.07 40.61
C THR A 22 -6.80 -1.45 40.50
N THR A 23 -5.72 -2.05 40.94
CA THR A 23 -5.50 -3.49 40.98
C THR A 23 -6.47 -4.16 41.92
N ASN A 24 -7.45 -4.87 41.38
CA ASN A 24 -8.24 -5.84 42.14
C ASN A 24 -7.58 -7.23 41.93
N PRO A 25 -7.12 -7.92 42.97
CA PRO A 25 -6.19 -9.05 42.85
C PRO A 25 -6.80 -10.39 42.42
N THR A 26 -7.96 -10.44 41.80
CA THR A 26 -8.67 -11.69 41.43
C THR A 26 -8.87 -11.92 39.93
N ASN A 27 -8.37 -11.03 39.05
CA ASN A 27 -8.38 -11.30 37.63
C ASN A 27 -7.02 -11.88 37.15
N PRO A 28 -7.01 -12.88 36.25
CA PRO A 28 -5.76 -13.29 35.59
C PRO A 28 -5.09 -12.05 35.00
N PRO A 29 -3.75 -11.99 34.96
CA PRO A 29 -3.04 -10.86 34.40
C PRO A 29 -3.58 -10.58 32.99
N ALA A 30 -4.00 -9.33 32.75
CA ALA A 30 -4.44 -8.91 31.43
C ALA A 30 -3.35 -9.28 30.42
N ALA A 31 -3.72 -9.96 29.33
CA ALA A 31 -2.77 -10.34 28.30
C ALA A 31 -2.01 -9.08 27.84
N GLU A 32 -0.69 -9.17 27.84
CA GLU A 32 0.18 -8.07 27.43
C GLU A 32 -0.09 -7.73 25.97
N ILE A 33 -0.35 -6.47 25.66
CA ILE A 33 -0.70 -6.02 24.30
C ILE A 33 0.38 -5.12 23.73
N VAL A 34 0.56 -5.18 22.41
CA VAL A 34 1.45 -4.26 21.68
C VAL A 34 0.80 -2.90 21.61
N VAL A 35 1.48 -1.89 22.16
CA VAL A 35 1.04 -0.49 22.13
C VAL A 35 1.77 0.23 21.01
N LEU A 36 1.03 0.66 19.99
CA LEU A 36 1.59 1.39 18.85
C LEU A 36 1.94 2.84 19.24
N PRO A 37 2.99 3.44 18.62
CA PRO A 37 3.33 4.84 18.83
C PRO A 37 2.18 5.75 18.40
N LYS A 38 1.98 6.83 19.16
CA LYS A 38 0.92 7.79 18.87
C LYS A 38 1.28 8.67 17.69
N SER A 39 0.34 8.85 16.76
CA SER A 39 0.41 9.95 15.79
C SER A 39 0.17 11.29 16.48
N VAL A 40 0.41 12.41 15.77
CA VAL A 40 -0.04 13.73 16.24
C VAL A 40 -1.55 13.68 16.47
N PRO A 41 -2.05 14.13 17.63
CA PRO A 41 -3.48 14.16 17.91
C PRO A 41 -4.27 14.94 16.85
N ASP A 42 -5.48 14.48 16.54
CA ASP A 42 -6.35 15.10 15.54
C ASP A 42 -7.71 15.48 16.16
N PRO A 43 -7.75 16.51 17.01
CA PRO A 43 -9.00 16.93 17.66
C PRO A 43 -10.05 17.45 16.69
N ILE A 44 -9.61 17.97 15.54
CA ILE A 44 -10.45 18.53 14.47
C ILE A 44 -10.57 17.61 13.25
N GLU A 45 -10.49 16.29 13.43
CA GLU A 45 -10.55 15.29 12.35
C GLU A 45 -11.65 15.56 11.31
N PRO A 46 -12.91 15.93 11.66
CA PRO A 46 -13.94 16.24 10.67
C PRO A 46 -13.58 17.38 9.72
N LEU A 47 -12.95 18.43 10.23
CA LEU A 47 -12.50 19.59 9.44
C LEU A 47 -11.31 19.17 8.54
N ASN A 48 -10.33 18.49 9.10
CA ASN A 48 -9.18 17.99 8.36
C ASN A 48 -9.60 17.03 7.24
N ARG A 49 -10.57 16.14 7.46
CA ARG A 49 -11.13 15.28 6.42
C ARG A 49 -11.86 16.06 5.32
N THR A 50 -12.49 17.18 5.66
CA THR A 50 -13.12 18.06 4.67
C THR A 50 -12.04 18.70 3.78
N PHE A 51 -10.97 19.23 4.37
CA PHE A 51 -9.84 19.76 3.60
C PHE A 51 -9.09 18.69 2.80
N TRP A 52 -8.97 17.47 3.33
CA TRP A 52 -8.50 16.33 2.55
C TRP A 52 -9.37 16.07 1.32
N GLY A 53 -10.69 16.07 1.48
CA GLY A 53 -11.64 15.91 0.38
C GLY A 53 -11.48 16.99 -0.69
N PHE A 54 -11.31 18.24 -0.27
CA PHE A 54 -11.01 19.37 -1.15
C PHE A 54 -9.68 19.17 -1.91
N ASN A 55 -8.58 18.85 -1.20
CA ASN A 55 -7.27 18.61 -1.79
C ASN A 55 -7.33 17.46 -2.81
N LYS A 56 -8.02 16.36 -2.47
CA LYS A 56 -8.23 15.22 -3.38
C LYS A 56 -8.99 15.64 -4.64
N ALA A 57 -10.06 16.42 -4.49
CA ALA A 57 -10.85 16.92 -5.62
C ALA A 57 -10.00 17.84 -6.52
N PHE A 58 -9.22 18.75 -5.93
CA PHE A 58 -8.31 19.63 -6.65
C PHE A 58 -7.22 18.86 -7.40
N MET A 59 -6.56 17.91 -6.74
CA MET A 59 -5.53 17.07 -7.37
C MET A 59 -6.09 16.23 -8.53
N THR A 60 -7.30 15.70 -8.37
CA THR A 60 -7.92 14.83 -9.38
C THR A 60 -8.55 15.61 -10.52
N GLY A 61 -9.24 16.71 -10.21
CA GLY A 61 -10.04 17.50 -11.16
C GLY A 61 -9.27 18.60 -11.88
N VAL A 62 -8.23 19.14 -11.25
CA VAL A 62 -7.45 20.24 -11.80
C VAL A 62 -6.02 19.81 -12.14
N ILE A 63 -5.24 19.38 -11.13
CA ILE A 63 -3.81 19.09 -11.33
C ILE A 63 -3.59 17.91 -12.29
N LYS A 64 -4.34 16.81 -12.14
CA LYS A 64 -4.15 15.63 -12.99
C LYS A 64 -4.37 15.91 -14.49
N PRO A 65 -5.47 16.52 -14.94
CA PRO A 65 -5.67 16.80 -16.36
C PRO A 65 -4.69 17.84 -16.90
N THR A 66 -4.44 18.93 -16.18
CA THR A 66 -3.52 19.99 -16.63
C THR A 66 -2.07 19.51 -16.66
N SER A 67 -1.64 18.69 -15.69
CA SER A 67 -0.30 18.11 -15.65
C SER A 67 -0.03 17.17 -16.83
N LYS A 68 -1.06 16.52 -17.38
CA LYS A 68 -0.89 15.70 -18.59
C LYS A 68 -0.44 16.55 -19.77
N VAL A 69 -1.09 17.70 -19.99
CA VAL A 69 -0.72 18.65 -21.04
C VAL A 69 0.65 19.27 -20.77
N TYR A 70 0.89 19.69 -19.53
CA TYR A 70 2.18 20.26 -19.11
C TYR A 70 3.35 19.32 -19.39
N ARG A 71 3.23 18.04 -19.04
CA ARG A 71 4.28 17.02 -19.27
C ARG A 71 4.50 16.68 -20.75
N MET A 72 3.52 16.94 -21.61
CA MET A 72 3.69 16.79 -23.05
C MET A 72 4.51 17.94 -23.65
N ILE A 73 4.41 19.15 -23.08
CA ILE A 73 5.09 20.35 -23.56
C ILE A 73 6.45 20.50 -22.88
N VAL A 74 6.52 20.30 -21.57
CA VAL A 74 7.73 20.47 -20.75
C VAL A 74 8.34 19.11 -20.46
N PHE A 75 9.41 18.76 -21.18
CA PHE A 75 10.08 17.48 -21.07
C PHE A 75 10.74 17.27 -19.69
N LYS A 76 10.88 16.01 -19.27
CA LYS A 76 11.41 15.63 -17.96
C LYS A 76 12.74 16.32 -17.57
N PRO A 77 13.76 16.45 -18.45
CA PRO A 77 14.98 17.20 -18.11
C PRO A 77 14.71 18.65 -17.72
N ILE A 78 13.81 19.34 -18.44
CA ILE A 78 13.45 20.74 -18.14
C ILE A 78 12.71 20.81 -16.80
N ARG A 79 11.76 19.93 -16.53
CA ARG A 79 11.05 19.86 -15.25
C ARG A 79 12.01 19.58 -14.08
N ASN A 80 12.99 18.71 -14.28
CA ASN A 80 14.05 18.49 -13.30
C ASN A 80 14.87 19.77 -13.07
N GLY A 81 15.23 20.47 -14.14
CA GLY A 81 15.94 21.74 -14.04
C GLY A 81 15.15 22.81 -13.25
N ILE A 82 13.86 22.96 -13.52
CA ILE A 82 12.98 23.87 -12.76
C ILE A 82 12.96 23.52 -11.27
N ARG A 83 12.82 22.23 -10.95
CA ARG A 83 12.83 21.75 -9.56
C ARG A 83 14.15 22.04 -8.87
N ASN A 84 15.27 21.73 -9.53
CA ASN A 84 16.62 21.93 -9.00
C ASN A 84 16.93 23.43 -8.80
N PHE A 85 16.57 24.25 -9.77
CA PHE A 85 16.70 25.71 -9.68
C PHE A 85 15.89 26.27 -8.50
N GLY A 86 14.61 25.85 -8.35
CA GLY A 86 13.78 26.25 -7.22
C GLY A 86 14.39 25.83 -5.87
N ARG A 87 14.95 24.63 -5.79
CA ARG A 87 15.67 24.18 -4.60
C ARG A 87 16.93 25.02 -4.34
N ASN A 88 17.69 25.33 -5.37
CA ASN A 88 18.91 26.14 -5.26
C ASN A 88 18.61 27.53 -4.72
N LEU A 89 17.53 28.18 -5.20
CA LEU A 89 17.11 29.51 -4.74
C LEU A 89 16.65 29.53 -3.27
N THR A 90 16.12 28.42 -2.74
CA THR A 90 15.69 28.34 -1.34
C THR A 90 16.81 27.92 -0.38
N TYR A 91 18.06 27.84 -0.84
CA TYR A 91 19.25 27.54 -0.04
C TYR A 91 19.37 28.36 1.25
N PRO A 92 19.18 29.72 1.27
CA PRO A 92 19.41 30.51 2.48
C PRO A 92 18.57 30.06 3.68
N GLY A 93 17.32 29.70 3.45
CA GLY A 93 16.44 29.17 4.51
C GLY A 93 16.99 27.86 5.12
N ARG A 94 17.47 26.94 4.28
CA ARG A 94 18.05 25.68 4.75
C ARG A 94 19.37 25.89 5.49
N LEU A 95 20.21 26.82 5.03
CA LEU A 95 21.44 27.20 5.72
C LEU A 95 21.13 27.72 7.12
N ILE A 96 20.23 28.70 7.24
CA ILE A 96 19.83 29.30 8.52
C ILE A 96 19.30 28.21 9.46
N ASN A 97 18.41 27.36 8.98
CA ASN A 97 17.84 26.30 9.80
C ASN A 97 18.85 25.23 10.23
N ASN A 98 19.84 24.88 9.39
CA ASN A 98 20.94 24.01 9.81
C ASN A 98 21.77 24.64 10.95
N LEU A 99 22.08 25.93 10.84
CA LEU A 99 22.79 26.67 11.88
C LEU A 99 21.99 26.73 13.19
N LEU A 100 20.71 27.08 13.13
CA LEU A 100 19.81 27.16 14.29
C LEU A 100 19.59 25.78 14.96
N GLN A 101 19.73 24.69 14.21
CA GLN A 101 19.67 23.32 14.72
C GLN A 101 21.01 22.78 15.20
N GLY A 102 22.11 23.56 15.12
CA GLY A 102 23.46 23.12 15.46
C GLY A 102 24.04 22.08 14.51
N LYS A 103 23.48 21.91 13.32
CA LYS A 103 23.90 20.96 12.29
C LYS A 103 24.98 21.57 11.39
N TRP A 104 26.18 21.76 11.93
CA TRP A 104 27.29 22.43 11.24
C TRP A 104 27.72 21.72 9.95
N SER A 105 27.73 20.37 9.94
CA SER A 105 27.99 19.59 8.72
C SER A 105 26.91 19.84 7.66
N GLY A 106 25.64 19.85 8.05
CA GLY A 106 24.53 20.17 7.14
C GLY A 106 24.62 21.58 6.56
N ALA A 107 24.99 22.58 7.38
CA ALA A 107 25.22 23.95 6.92
C ALA A 107 26.37 24.04 5.91
N ARG A 108 27.49 23.36 6.20
CA ARG A 108 28.64 23.28 5.28
C ARG A 108 28.24 22.62 3.96
N ASP A 109 27.62 21.45 4.02
CA ASP A 109 27.29 20.64 2.84
C ASP A 109 26.28 21.35 1.95
N GLU A 110 25.27 22.04 2.54
CA GLU A 110 24.35 22.90 1.81
C GLU A 110 25.08 24.08 1.13
N SER A 111 26.05 24.70 1.80
CA SER A 111 26.84 25.78 1.22
C SER A 111 27.67 25.32 0.03
N TYR A 112 28.35 24.17 0.16
CA TYR A 112 29.10 23.58 -0.95
C TYR A 112 28.17 23.18 -2.10
N GLY A 113 27.03 22.55 -1.79
CA GLY A 113 26.03 22.18 -2.78
C GLY A 113 25.50 23.39 -3.55
N PHE A 114 25.20 24.49 -2.85
CA PHE A 114 24.77 25.74 -3.47
C PHE A 114 25.83 26.31 -4.42
N VAL A 115 27.08 26.41 -3.98
CA VAL A 115 28.18 26.95 -4.82
C VAL A 115 28.38 26.09 -6.06
N VAL A 116 28.46 24.76 -5.90
CA VAL A 116 28.66 23.82 -7.00
C VAL A 116 27.49 23.89 -8.00
N ASN A 117 26.25 23.85 -7.51
CA ASN A 117 25.08 23.88 -8.37
C ASN A 117 24.90 25.24 -9.04
N SER A 118 25.26 26.35 -8.37
CA SER A 118 25.15 27.69 -8.96
C SER A 118 26.20 27.96 -10.03
N THR A 119 27.43 27.41 -9.88
CA THR A 119 28.55 27.61 -10.83
C THR A 119 28.56 26.54 -11.91
N VAL A 120 28.90 25.31 -11.55
CA VAL A 120 29.01 24.17 -12.50
C VAL A 120 27.63 23.70 -12.96
N GLY A 121 26.62 23.82 -12.11
CA GLY A 121 25.24 23.39 -12.36
C GLY A 121 24.37 24.43 -13.07
N VAL A 122 24.95 25.47 -13.67
CA VAL A 122 24.23 26.52 -14.43
C VAL A 122 23.10 27.12 -13.59
N ALA A 123 23.46 27.91 -12.57
CA ALA A 123 22.53 28.54 -11.62
C ALA A 123 21.62 27.55 -10.86
N GLY A 124 21.99 26.27 -10.80
CA GLY A 124 21.24 25.23 -10.11
C GLY A 124 20.25 24.44 -10.99
N PHE A 125 20.20 24.69 -12.29
CA PHE A 125 19.38 23.86 -13.19
C PHE A 125 19.87 22.42 -13.28
N ILE A 126 21.18 22.21 -13.17
CA ILE A 126 21.80 20.87 -13.15
C ILE A 126 22.27 20.57 -11.73
N GLU A 127 21.79 19.47 -11.16
CA GLU A 127 22.17 19.01 -9.84
C GLU A 127 23.53 18.31 -9.91
N VAL A 128 24.61 19.07 -9.79
CA VAL A 128 25.99 18.55 -9.84
C VAL A 128 26.46 18.06 -8.46
N ALA A 129 26.03 18.75 -7.40
CA ALA A 129 26.36 18.41 -6.02
C ALA A 129 25.99 16.95 -5.67
N ASP A 130 24.85 16.48 -6.13
CA ASP A 130 24.38 15.10 -5.94
C ASP A 130 25.32 14.09 -6.62
N LYS A 131 25.78 14.41 -7.84
CA LYS A 131 26.75 13.58 -8.58
C LYS A 131 28.13 13.52 -7.90
N TRP A 132 28.44 14.51 -7.09
CA TRP A 132 29.68 14.59 -6.31
C TRP A 132 29.49 14.04 -4.89
N ASN A 133 28.33 13.40 -4.61
CA ASN A 133 27.98 12.84 -3.30
C ASN A 133 28.02 13.86 -2.16
N ILE A 134 27.69 15.13 -2.45
CA ILE A 134 27.51 16.15 -1.41
C ILE A 134 26.14 15.94 -0.78
N PRO A 135 26.05 15.67 0.54
CA PRO A 135 24.76 15.40 1.20
C PRO A 135 23.81 16.59 1.12
N ARG A 136 22.53 16.32 0.96
CA ARG A 136 21.47 17.34 0.95
C ARG A 136 20.87 17.48 2.35
N SER A 137 20.55 18.70 2.73
CA SER A 137 19.73 19.00 3.90
C SER A 137 18.32 19.46 3.47
N ASP A 138 17.30 19.03 4.24
CA ASP A 138 15.92 19.48 4.11
C ASP A 138 15.48 20.24 5.38
N ALA A 139 16.41 20.95 6.02
CA ALA A 139 16.15 21.71 7.24
C ALA A 139 15.16 22.84 7.00
N ASP A 140 14.20 23.00 7.92
CA ASP A 140 13.15 24.02 7.92
C ASP A 140 12.85 24.48 9.35
N PHE A 141 12.10 25.59 9.52
CA PHE A 141 11.77 26.14 10.84
C PHE A 141 10.89 25.22 11.67
N GLY A 142 10.01 24.40 11.07
CA GLY A 142 9.25 23.42 11.81
C GLY A 142 10.15 22.35 12.45
N GLN A 143 11.24 21.94 11.79
CA GLN A 143 12.27 21.07 12.38
C GLN A 143 13.04 21.82 13.48
N THR A 144 13.41 23.08 13.24
CA THR A 144 14.11 23.92 14.21
C THR A 144 13.31 24.07 15.50
N PHE A 145 12.02 24.39 15.41
CA PHE A 145 11.13 24.45 16.56
C PHE A 145 10.98 23.10 17.26
N GLY A 146 10.96 21.99 16.49
CA GLY A 146 10.96 20.64 17.03
C GLY A 146 12.23 20.31 17.81
N GLN A 147 13.40 20.69 17.30
CA GLN A 147 14.69 20.57 18.01
C GLN A 147 14.74 21.43 19.29
N TRP A 148 14.07 22.57 19.31
CA TRP A 148 13.92 23.44 20.49
C TRP A 148 12.86 22.93 21.48
N GLY A 149 12.24 21.75 21.21
CA GLY A 149 11.36 21.06 22.14
C GLY A 149 9.86 21.26 21.90
N TRP A 150 9.44 21.98 20.84
CA TRP A 150 8.02 22.10 20.53
C TRP A 150 7.47 20.77 19.98
N LYS A 151 6.73 20.05 20.83
CA LYS A 151 6.02 18.82 20.46
C LYS A 151 4.63 19.16 19.91
N PRO A 152 4.27 18.72 18.70
CA PRO A 152 2.98 19.05 18.10
C PRO A 152 1.82 18.37 18.84
N GLN A 153 0.72 19.11 19.02
CA GLN A 153 -0.49 18.67 19.73
C GLN A 153 -1.74 18.63 18.83
N CYS A 154 -1.66 19.22 17.63
CA CYS A 154 -2.79 19.29 16.71
C CYS A 154 -2.35 19.02 15.28
N TYR A 155 -2.87 17.93 14.69
CA TYR A 155 -2.71 17.68 13.26
C TYR A 155 -3.58 18.63 12.45
N LEU A 156 -3.03 19.14 11.36
CA LEU A 156 -3.69 20.04 10.43
C LEU A 156 -3.59 19.49 9.00
N MET A 157 -4.70 19.53 8.27
CA MET A 157 -4.73 19.33 6.83
C MET A 157 -4.94 20.67 6.15
N LEU A 158 -3.87 21.23 5.58
CA LEU A 158 -3.95 22.55 4.96
C LEU A 158 -4.52 22.47 3.53
N PRO A 159 -5.43 23.37 3.14
CA PRO A 159 -5.89 23.47 1.75
C PRO A 159 -4.71 23.69 0.81
N PHE A 160 -4.67 22.96 -0.30
CA PHE A 160 -3.61 22.94 -1.32
C PHE A 160 -2.23 22.44 -0.85
N LEU A 161 -1.86 22.64 0.40
CA LEU A 161 -0.52 22.35 0.94
C LEU A 161 -0.42 20.92 1.53
N GLY A 162 -1.55 20.34 1.94
CA GLY A 162 -1.58 18.97 2.46
C GLY A 162 -1.32 18.86 3.97
N PRO A 163 -0.72 17.74 4.44
CA PRO A 163 -0.55 17.45 5.87
C PRO A 163 0.42 18.40 6.55
N SER A 164 0.09 18.84 7.77
CA SER A 164 0.86 19.71 8.64
C SER A 164 0.49 19.48 10.12
N ASN A 165 1.01 20.30 11.00
CA ASN A 165 0.60 20.48 12.39
C ASN A 165 0.80 21.96 12.78
N GLU A 166 0.41 22.37 13.96
CA GLU A 166 0.53 23.77 14.41
C GLU A 166 1.98 24.26 14.39
N ARG A 167 2.94 23.46 14.88
CA ARG A 167 4.37 23.79 14.86
C ARG A 167 4.88 24.02 13.45
N ASP A 168 4.59 23.07 12.55
CA ASP A 168 5.11 23.10 11.18
C ASP A 168 4.40 24.15 10.32
N THR A 169 3.14 24.48 10.66
CA THR A 169 2.42 25.60 10.01
C THR A 169 3.04 26.93 10.40
N VAL A 170 3.38 27.15 11.69
CA VAL A 170 4.15 28.32 12.12
C VAL A 170 5.54 28.33 11.50
N GLY A 171 6.19 27.15 11.42
CA GLY A 171 7.48 26.97 10.74
C GLY A 171 7.42 27.40 9.26
N LEU A 172 6.37 27.04 8.54
CA LEU A 172 6.17 27.43 7.14
C LEU A 172 6.08 28.96 6.97
N VAL A 173 5.39 29.64 7.89
CA VAL A 173 5.35 31.12 7.90
C VAL A 173 6.76 31.68 8.14
N ALA A 174 7.50 31.13 9.09
CA ALA A 174 8.87 31.54 9.38
C ALA A 174 9.82 31.28 8.20
N ASP A 175 9.71 30.11 7.54
CA ASP A 175 10.49 29.78 6.32
C ASP A 175 10.20 30.77 5.20
N THR A 176 8.95 31.16 5.03
CA THR A 176 8.55 32.15 4.03
C THR A 176 9.15 33.53 4.37
N ALA A 177 9.04 33.96 5.62
CA ALA A 177 9.59 35.26 6.07
C ALA A 177 11.14 35.31 6.03
N ALA A 178 11.81 34.16 6.27
CA ALA A 178 13.27 34.06 6.21
C ALA A 178 13.81 33.93 4.77
N ASN A 179 12.94 33.82 3.75
CA ASN A 179 13.40 33.66 2.37
C ASN A 179 13.80 35.01 1.77
N PRO A 180 15.10 35.24 1.43
CA PRO A 180 15.55 36.51 0.89
C PRO A 180 14.85 36.94 -0.41
N LEU A 181 14.39 35.96 -1.20
CA LEU A 181 13.68 36.25 -2.45
C LEU A 181 12.36 37.01 -2.23
N LEU A 182 11.80 36.91 -1.04
CA LEU A 182 10.62 37.69 -0.66
C LEU A 182 10.90 39.19 -0.70
N TYR A 183 12.16 39.60 -0.43
CA TYR A 183 12.60 40.99 -0.28
C TYR A 183 13.34 41.56 -1.50
N ILE A 184 13.71 40.70 -2.46
CA ILE A 184 14.45 41.14 -3.67
C ILE A 184 13.52 41.64 -4.76
N ALA A 185 12.28 41.15 -4.83
CA ALA A 185 11.30 41.68 -5.77
C ALA A 185 10.76 43.01 -5.24
N PRO A 186 10.78 44.11 -6.04
CA PRO A 186 10.22 45.39 -5.60
C PRO A 186 8.73 45.20 -5.33
N TYR A 187 8.37 45.30 -4.05
CA TYR A 187 6.99 45.37 -3.63
C TYR A 187 6.48 46.76 -3.97
N ASP A 188 5.72 46.88 -5.02
CA ASP A 188 4.76 47.99 -5.13
C ASP A 188 3.64 47.72 -4.12
N PHE A 189 3.89 48.05 -2.86
CA PHE A 189 2.96 47.90 -1.74
C PHE A 189 1.73 48.84 -1.89
N VAL A 190 1.62 49.58 -2.99
CA VAL A 190 0.60 50.59 -3.24
C VAL A 190 -0.32 50.24 -4.42
N ALA A 191 -0.19 49.08 -4.99
CA ALA A 191 -1.10 48.69 -6.07
C ALA A 191 -2.46 48.28 -5.50
N SER A 192 -3.46 49.05 -5.82
CA SER A 192 -4.87 48.88 -5.45
C SER A 192 -5.59 47.71 -6.12
N ASP A 193 -4.87 46.78 -6.74
CA ASP A 193 -5.41 45.62 -7.42
C ASP A 193 -5.05 44.33 -6.66
N PRO A 194 -6.05 43.52 -6.20
CA PRO A 194 -5.82 42.23 -5.51
C PRO A 194 -4.96 41.24 -6.29
N LEU A 195 -4.90 41.32 -7.62
CA LEU A 195 -4.06 40.47 -8.46
C LEU A 195 -2.57 40.83 -8.39
N THR A 196 -2.21 42.05 -8.03
CA THR A 196 -0.81 42.50 -7.86
C THR A 196 -0.23 42.12 -6.49
N TYR A 197 -1.03 41.62 -5.54
CA TYR A 197 -0.56 41.02 -4.27
C TYR A 197 0.32 39.81 -4.48
N PHE A 198 0.26 39.18 -5.66
CA PHE A 198 1.12 38.08 -6.04
C PHE A 198 2.32 38.60 -6.84
N GLY A 199 3.33 39.12 -6.15
CA GLY A 199 4.57 39.54 -6.80
C GLY A 199 5.28 38.41 -7.57
N PRO A 200 6.29 38.72 -8.41
CA PRO A 200 7.00 37.77 -9.26
C PRO A 200 7.52 36.55 -8.51
N TYR A 201 7.88 36.68 -7.24
CA TYR A 201 8.29 35.61 -6.36
C TYR A 201 7.17 34.58 -6.14
N SER A 202 5.95 35.03 -5.90
CA SER A 202 4.80 34.13 -5.68
C SER A 202 4.50 33.32 -6.93
N TYR A 203 4.52 33.92 -8.11
CA TYR A 203 4.35 33.20 -9.38
C TYR A 203 5.42 32.14 -9.59
N PHE A 204 6.67 32.47 -9.26
CA PHE A 204 7.78 31.51 -9.34
C PHE A 204 7.57 30.33 -8.37
N VAL A 205 7.23 30.59 -7.11
CA VAL A 205 6.96 29.54 -6.11
C VAL A 205 5.83 28.64 -6.56
N TYR A 206 4.71 29.21 -7.06
CA TYR A 206 3.60 28.42 -7.58
C TYR A 206 3.98 27.62 -8.83
N ALA A 207 4.81 28.17 -9.71
CA ALA A 207 5.30 27.46 -10.89
C ALA A 207 6.16 26.25 -10.50
N VAL A 208 7.08 26.40 -9.54
CA VAL A 208 7.90 25.30 -9.01
C VAL A 208 7.03 24.26 -8.29
N MET A 209 6.06 24.72 -7.49
CA MET A 209 5.12 23.83 -6.80
C MET A 209 4.28 23.04 -7.81
N TYR A 210 3.70 23.69 -8.82
CA TYR A 210 2.95 23.02 -9.87
C TYR A 210 3.81 22.02 -10.66
N ASN A 211 5.04 22.40 -11.01
CA ASN A 211 6.00 21.52 -11.67
C ASN A 211 6.22 20.24 -10.85
N ASN A 212 6.43 20.35 -9.53
CA ASN A 212 6.62 19.22 -8.64
C ASN A 212 5.35 18.36 -8.52
N LEU A 213 4.18 18.99 -8.38
CA LEU A 213 2.90 18.28 -8.33
C LEU A 213 2.60 17.56 -9.64
N SER A 214 3.03 18.10 -10.79
CA SER A 214 2.81 17.48 -12.09
C SER A 214 3.48 16.11 -12.22
N ASP A 215 4.60 15.88 -11.55
CA ASP A 215 5.32 14.61 -11.56
C ASP A 215 4.73 13.58 -10.58
N THR A 216 4.10 14.03 -9.49
CA THR A 216 3.63 13.15 -8.40
C THR A 216 2.12 12.91 -8.41
N VAL A 217 1.34 13.69 -9.18
CA VAL A 217 -0.13 13.64 -9.14
C VAL A 217 -0.72 12.27 -9.47
N ASN A 218 -0.13 11.53 -10.42
CA ASN A 218 -0.65 10.22 -10.79
C ASN A 218 -0.52 9.22 -9.64
N GLU A 219 0.59 9.26 -8.93
CA GLU A 219 0.84 8.43 -7.76
C GLU A 219 -0.10 8.83 -6.61
N TYR A 220 -0.25 10.12 -6.34
CA TYR A 220 -1.21 10.60 -5.35
C TYR A 220 -2.65 10.12 -5.64
N VAL A 221 -3.09 10.21 -6.90
CA VAL A 221 -4.44 9.77 -7.28
C VAL A 221 -4.58 8.26 -7.16
N ARG A 222 -3.56 7.49 -7.58
CA ARG A 222 -3.53 6.03 -7.44
C ARG A 222 -3.63 5.63 -5.96
N PHE A 223 -2.79 6.21 -5.09
CA PHE A 223 -2.85 6.01 -3.65
C PHE A 223 -4.24 6.33 -3.09
N SER A 224 -4.79 7.50 -3.41
CA SER A 224 -6.11 7.92 -2.90
C SER A 224 -7.29 7.08 -3.41
N GLN A 225 -7.07 6.21 -4.41
CA GLN A 225 -8.04 5.24 -4.92
C GLN A 225 -7.84 3.84 -4.35
N ALA A 226 -6.59 3.47 -4.03
CA ALA A 226 -6.23 2.15 -3.55
C ALA A 226 -6.56 1.96 -2.07
N GLU A 227 -6.43 3.01 -1.27
CA GLU A 227 -6.65 2.93 0.17
C GLU A 227 -8.12 3.15 0.56
N MET A 228 -8.58 2.41 1.56
CA MET A 228 -9.93 2.59 2.11
C MET A 228 -10.06 3.93 2.86
N ASP A 229 -9.04 4.31 3.60
CA ASP A 229 -8.95 5.59 4.31
C ASP A 229 -7.63 6.33 4.06
N PRO A 230 -7.45 6.90 2.85
CA PRO A 230 -6.20 7.56 2.50
C PRO A 230 -5.87 8.75 3.40
N TYR A 231 -6.86 9.37 4.04
CA TYR A 231 -6.65 10.44 4.99
C TYR A 231 -5.85 9.97 6.22
N SER A 232 -6.31 8.91 6.87
CA SER A 232 -5.65 8.36 8.06
C SER A 232 -4.25 7.84 7.73
N GLU A 233 -4.10 7.20 6.56
CA GLU A 233 -2.80 6.70 6.11
C GLU A 233 -1.78 7.83 5.89
N ILE A 234 -2.18 8.91 5.23
CA ILE A 234 -1.31 10.09 5.03
C ILE A 234 -0.98 10.78 6.34
N GLN A 235 -1.95 10.96 7.23
CA GLN A 235 -1.72 11.57 8.55
C GLN A 235 -0.59 10.86 9.28
N TYR A 236 -0.67 9.55 9.33
CA TYR A 236 0.29 8.75 10.06
C TYR A 236 1.66 8.70 9.37
N ALA A 237 1.69 8.40 8.07
CA ALA A 237 2.93 8.38 7.29
C ALA A 237 3.67 9.71 7.39
N TRP A 238 2.94 10.84 7.29
CA TRP A 238 3.51 12.17 7.44
C TRP A 238 4.04 12.41 8.85
N THR A 239 3.31 11.99 9.89
CA THR A 239 3.74 12.14 11.29
C THR A 239 5.11 11.53 11.53
N PHE A 240 5.33 10.26 11.12
CA PHE A 240 6.60 9.59 11.33
C PHE A 240 7.71 10.09 10.40
N ALA A 241 7.38 10.40 9.15
CA ALA A 241 8.35 11.04 8.25
C ALA A 241 8.83 12.39 8.83
N ARG A 242 7.93 13.14 9.48
CA ARG A 242 8.25 14.42 10.10
C ARG A 242 9.04 14.24 11.40
N ALA A 243 8.66 13.29 12.25
CA ALA A 243 9.40 12.93 13.46
C ALA A 243 10.83 12.49 13.12
N ASN A 244 11.02 11.67 12.09
CA ASN A 244 12.33 11.26 11.60
C ASN A 244 13.20 12.46 11.19
N ARG A 245 12.63 13.46 10.49
CA ARG A 245 13.37 14.68 10.11
C ARG A 245 13.79 15.51 11.32
N VAL A 246 12.90 15.65 12.31
CA VAL A 246 13.21 16.37 13.57
C VAL A 246 14.29 15.64 14.35
N ALA A 247 14.16 14.33 14.54
CA ALA A 247 15.13 13.52 15.28
C ALA A 247 16.48 13.38 14.58
N ASN A 248 16.56 13.71 13.29
CA ASN A 248 17.73 13.43 12.44
C ASN A 248 18.21 11.98 12.58
N PHE A 249 17.23 11.06 12.58
CA PHE A 249 17.44 9.66 12.90
C PHE A 249 18.28 8.98 11.82
N GLN A 250 19.33 8.31 12.25
CA GLN A 250 20.18 7.48 11.37
C GLN A 250 19.85 6.01 11.56
N VAL A 251 19.73 5.33 10.43
CA VAL A 251 19.38 3.91 10.42
C VAL A 251 20.53 3.06 10.97
N LYS A 252 20.25 2.30 12.03
CA LYS A 252 21.17 1.29 12.61
C LYS A 252 20.39 -0.02 12.74
N GLY A 253 21.02 -1.14 12.44
CA GLY A 253 20.42 -2.47 12.63
C GLY A 253 21.16 -3.55 11.85
N LYS A 254 20.95 -4.80 12.24
CA LYS A 254 21.46 -5.98 11.53
C LYS A 254 20.27 -6.72 10.93
N PRO A 255 20.32 -7.13 9.66
CA PRO A 255 19.26 -7.89 9.03
C PRO A 255 19.15 -9.33 9.59
N ASP A 256 17.91 -9.86 9.58
CA ASP A 256 17.61 -11.27 9.84
C ASP A 256 16.98 -11.90 8.59
N ALA A 257 17.52 -13.03 8.15
CA ALA A 257 17.31 -13.56 6.81
C ALA A 257 15.83 -13.88 6.44
N ALA A 258 15.10 -14.66 7.24
CA ALA A 258 13.80 -15.19 6.81
C ALA A 258 12.68 -14.13 6.77
N SER A 259 12.60 -13.29 7.80
CA SER A 259 11.59 -12.22 7.86
C SER A 259 11.91 -11.09 6.89
N LEU A 260 13.21 -10.83 6.68
CA LEU A 260 13.71 -9.82 5.75
C LEU A 260 13.33 -10.12 4.31
N GLU A 261 13.41 -11.38 3.88
CA GLU A 261 13.04 -11.78 2.51
C GLU A 261 11.58 -11.44 2.19
N THR A 262 10.66 -11.61 3.12
CA THR A 262 9.26 -11.19 2.95
C THR A 262 9.15 -9.67 2.77
N LEU A 263 9.95 -8.88 3.51
CA LEU A 263 9.96 -7.42 3.35
C LEU A 263 10.51 -6.98 1.98
N GLU A 264 11.33 -7.80 1.33
CA GLU A 264 11.85 -7.53 -0.01
C GLU A 264 10.77 -7.52 -1.11
N SER A 265 9.55 -7.98 -0.80
CA SER A 265 8.39 -7.87 -1.70
C SER A 265 8.14 -6.42 -2.17
N VAL A 266 8.57 -5.43 -1.40
CA VAL A 266 8.51 -4.00 -1.76
C VAL A 266 9.37 -3.64 -2.98
N PHE A 267 10.36 -4.45 -3.32
CA PHE A 267 11.20 -4.23 -4.51
C PHE A 267 10.54 -4.71 -5.81
N PHE A 268 9.46 -5.47 -5.71
CA PHE A 268 8.70 -5.89 -6.87
C PHE A 268 7.68 -4.83 -7.26
N THR A 269 8.10 -3.94 -8.16
CA THR A 269 7.31 -2.83 -8.67
C THR A 269 7.29 -2.85 -10.20
N PHE A 270 6.32 -2.17 -10.80
CA PHE A 270 6.30 -1.98 -12.25
C PHE A 270 7.48 -1.09 -12.68
N LYS A 271 8.08 -1.44 -13.83
CA LYS A 271 9.31 -0.80 -14.34
C LYS A 271 9.02 0.50 -15.07
N ASN A 272 7.92 0.54 -15.82
CA ASN A 272 7.51 1.73 -16.53
C ASN A 272 6.59 2.58 -15.63
N PRO A 273 7.01 3.77 -15.16
CA PRO A 273 6.20 4.63 -14.30
C PRO A 273 4.85 5.03 -14.90
N ASP A 274 4.73 5.00 -16.23
CA ASP A 274 3.50 5.33 -16.94
C ASP A 274 2.60 4.11 -17.19
N PHE A 275 3.05 2.89 -16.92
CA PHE A 275 2.26 1.68 -17.13
C PHE A 275 0.87 1.72 -16.50
N PRO A 276 0.69 2.18 -15.26
CA PRO A 276 -0.65 2.31 -14.68
C PRO A 276 -1.57 3.26 -15.46
N ASN A 277 -1.01 4.26 -16.15
CA ASN A 277 -1.78 5.24 -16.93
C ASN A 277 -2.26 4.69 -18.28
N TYR A 278 -1.65 3.63 -18.80
CA TYR A 278 -2.09 2.93 -20.01
C TYR A 278 -3.27 2.00 -19.74
N GLY A 279 -3.46 1.60 -18.47
CA GLY A 279 -4.58 0.79 -18.04
C GLY A 279 -5.91 1.51 -18.15
N ARG A 280 -6.92 0.80 -18.63
CA ARG A 280 -8.30 1.30 -18.69
C ARG A 280 -9.09 0.77 -17.52
N THR A 281 -9.70 1.68 -16.74
CA THR A 281 -10.62 1.29 -15.68
C THR A 281 -12.06 1.33 -16.20
N ARG A 282 -12.81 0.26 -15.94
CA ARG A 282 -14.26 0.13 -16.22
C ARG A 282 -14.95 -0.45 -15.00
N SER A 283 -16.27 -0.51 -15.06
CA SER A 283 -17.07 -1.17 -14.03
C SER A 283 -18.10 -2.10 -14.67
N VAL A 284 -18.39 -3.19 -13.96
CA VAL A 284 -19.47 -4.13 -14.29
C VAL A 284 -20.53 -4.09 -13.21
N LEU A 285 -21.76 -4.33 -13.59
CA LEU A 285 -22.86 -4.55 -12.65
C LEU A 285 -22.75 -5.98 -12.12
N ILE A 286 -22.79 -6.15 -10.81
CA ILE A 286 -22.85 -7.46 -10.18
C ILE A 286 -24.31 -7.78 -9.87
N PRO A 287 -24.91 -8.79 -10.51
CA PRO A 287 -26.34 -9.06 -10.42
C PRO A 287 -26.82 -9.25 -8.97
N ALA A 288 -26.09 -10.03 -8.19
CA ALA A 288 -26.45 -10.37 -6.81
C ALA A 288 -26.50 -9.17 -5.85
N THR A 289 -25.67 -8.14 -6.09
CA THR A 289 -25.60 -6.95 -5.22
C THR A 289 -26.29 -5.73 -5.80
N GLY A 290 -26.58 -5.70 -7.11
CA GLY A 290 -27.07 -4.54 -7.84
C GLY A 290 -26.06 -3.37 -7.90
N ARG A 291 -24.81 -3.60 -7.54
CA ARG A 291 -23.75 -2.58 -7.46
C ARG A 291 -22.71 -2.75 -8.56
N ARG A 292 -21.89 -1.73 -8.77
CA ARG A 292 -20.88 -1.72 -9.84
C ARG A 292 -19.48 -1.90 -9.28
N LEU A 293 -18.87 -3.04 -9.62
CA LEU A 293 -17.48 -3.33 -9.29
C LEU A 293 -16.54 -2.76 -10.36
N LYS A 294 -15.47 -2.10 -9.95
CA LYS A 294 -14.42 -1.62 -10.85
C LYS A 294 -13.37 -2.70 -11.11
N PHE A 295 -12.82 -2.69 -12.32
CA PHE A 295 -11.66 -3.46 -12.73
C PHE A 295 -10.75 -2.62 -13.63
N THR A 296 -9.48 -2.99 -13.74
CA THR A 296 -8.50 -2.31 -14.58
C THR A 296 -7.85 -3.31 -15.52
N PHE A 297 -7.67 -2.95 -16.80
CA PHE A 297 -7.18 -3.87 -17.81
C PHE A 297 -6.25 -3.20 -18.83
N TRP A 298 -5.37 -4.01 -19.40
CA TRP A 298 -4.44 -3.69 -20.48
C TRP A 298 -4.59 -4.74 -21.56
N LEU A 299 -5.14 -4.37 -22.72
CA LEU A 299 -5.32 -5.28 -23.84
C LEU A 299 -4.18 -5.11 -24.86
N GLN A 300 -3.66 -6.24 -25.34
CA GLN A 300 -2.72 -6.25 -26.45
C GLN A 300 -3.37 -5.65 -27.72
N PRO A 301 -2.59 -5.10 -28.67
CA PRO A 301 -3.15 -4.52 -29.91
C PRO A 301 -3.96 -5.50 -30.77
N GLY A 302 -3.63 -6.81 -30.75
CA GLY A 302 -4.33 -7.88 -31.43
C GLY A 302 -5.06 -8.83 -30.48
N LYS A 303 -5.57 -9.96 -31.01
CA LYS A 303 -6.10 -11.08 -30.20
C LYS A 303 -4.96 -11.68 -29.37
N ALA A 304 -5.15 -11.79 -28.07
CA ALA A 304 -4.16 -12.31 -27.15
C ALA A 304 -4.82 -13.06 -25.99
N ASN A 305 -4.09 -14.03 -25.43
CA ASN A 305 -4.50 -14.70 -24.19
C ASN A 305 -4.57 -13.67 -23.06
N VAL A 306 -5.50 -13.87 -22.13
CA VAL A 306 -5.75 -12.93 -21.05
C VAL A 306 -5.45 -13.56 -19.68
N VAL A 307 -4.80 -12.78 -18.83
CA VAL A 307 -4.51 -13.16 -17.43
C VAL A 307 -5.34 -12.30 -16.50
N TYR A 308 -6.25 -12.93 -15.77
CA TYR A 308 -7.00 -12.32 -14.68
C TYR A 308 -6.18 -12.42 -13.41
N ILE A 309 -5.88 -11.29 -12.77
CA ILE A 309 -5.00 -11.21 -11.61
C ILE A 309 -5.83 -10.94 -10.36
N VAL A 310 -5.81 -11.91 -9.43
CA VAL A 310 -6.47 -11.85 -8.12
C VAL A 310 -5.40 -11.59 -7.06
N PRO A 311 -5.46 -10.46 -6.35
CA PRO A 311 -4.43 -10.08 -5.41
C PRO A 311 -4.57 -10.77 -4.04
N GLY A 312 -3.53 -10.59 -3.20
CA GLY A 312 -3.50 -11.07 -1.82
C GLY A 312 -4.54 -10.39 -0.92
N LEU A 313 -4.54 -10.81 0.34
CA LEU A 313 -5.48 -10.37 1.37
C LEU A 313 -5.59 -8.84 1.43
N GLY A 314 -6.80 -8.31 1.30
CA GLY A 314 -7.11 -6.88 1.38
C GLY A 314 -6.55 -6.00 0.26
N SER A 315 -5.77 -6.56 -0.66
CA SER A 315 -5.08 -5.78 -1.68
C SER A 315 -6.02 -5.25 -2.78
N HIS A 316 -5.74 -4.05 -3.24
CA HIS A 316 -6.52 -3.37 -4.29
C HIS A 316 -5.98 -3.71 -5.69
N ARG A 317 -6.82 -3.64 -6.72
CA ARG A 317 -6.45 -3.85 -8.14
C ARG A 317 -5.33 -2.92 -8.65
N LEU A 318 -5.10 -1.78 -7.99
CA LEU A 318 -4.02 -0.82 -8.32
C LEU A 318 -2.83 -0.91 -7.36
N ALA A 319 -2.75 -1.95 -6.53
CA ALA A 319 -1.58 -2.18 -5.67
C ALA A 319 -0.33 -2.46 -6.50
N GLU A 320 0.85 -2.10 -5.95
CA GLU A 320 2.14 -2.23 -6.65
C GLU A 320 2.37 -3.63 -7.21
N THR A 321 2.17 -4.67 -6.40
CA THR A 321 2.36 -6.06 -6.83
C THR A 321 1.41 -6.45 -7.96
N SER A 322 0.14 -6.03 -7.90
CA SER A 322 -0.84 -6.28 -8.97
C SER A 322 -0.43 -5.60 -10.28
N LEU A 323 0.03 -4.35 -10.20
CA LEU A 323 0.49 -3.58 -11.35
C LEU A 323 1.79 -4.16 -11.94
N ALA A 324 2.72 -4.60 -11.08
CA ALA A 324 3.97 -5.21 -11.52
C ALA A 324 3.74 -6.56 -12.23
N LEU A 325 2.82 -7.39 -11.71
CA LEU A 325 2.40 -8.63 -12.39
C LEU A 325 1.67 -8.33 -13.71
N ALA A 326 0.79 -7.32 -13.72
CA ALA A 326 0.10 -6.90 -14.95
C ALA A 326 1.09 -6.42 -16.00
N GLU A 327 2.11 -5.63 -15.63
CA GLU A 327 3.18 -5.21 -16.53
C GLU A 327 4.01 -6.40 -17.03
N LEU A 328 4.35 -7.32 -16.13
CA LEU A 328 5.11 -8.52 -16.47
C LEU A 328 4.41 -9.35 -17.56
N VAL A 329 3.13 -9.67 -17.36
CA VAL A 329 2.38 -10.48 -18.33
C VAL A 329 2.10 -9.69 -19.61
N TYR A 330 1.81 -8.39 -19.50
CA TYR A 330 1.57 -7.52 -20.66
C TYR A 330 2.80 -7.42 -21.56
N ASN A 331 3.98 -7.23 -20.99
CA ASN A 331 5.25 -7.16 -21.74
C ASN A 331 5.65 -8.50 -22.37
N ASN A 332 5.03 -9.60 -21.94
CA ASN A 332 5.21 -10.94 -22.54
C ASN A 332 4.05 -11.36 -23.46
N GLY A 333 3.27 -10.41 -23.97
CA GLY A 333 2.27 -10.65 -25.01
C GLY A 333 0.89 -11.07 -24.52
N PHE A 334 0.64 -11.10 -23.23
CA PHE A 334 -0.69 -11.35 -22.68
C PHE A 334 -1.46 -10.04 -22.46
N SER A 335 -2.78 -10.08 -22.55
CA SER A 335 -3.64 -9.06 -21.98
C SER A 335 -3.75 -9.29 -20.46
N ALA A 336 -3.83 -8.21 -19.68
CA ALA A 336 -3.94 -8.30 -18.21
C ALA A 336 -5.23 -7.66 -17.71
N VAL A 337 -5.85 -8.27 -16.71
CA VAL A 337 -7.05 -7.78 -16.02
C VAL A 337 -6.84 -7.88 -14.52
N CYS A 338 -6.89 -6.75 -13.82
CA CYS A 338 -6.75 -6.70 -12.37
C CYS A 338 -8.10 -6.40 -11.70
N ILE A 339 -8.43 -7.19 -10.68
CA ILE A 339 -9.57 -7.05 -9.78
C ILE A 339 -9.07 -6.83 -8.35
N SER A 340 -9.85 -6.18 -7.49
CA SER A 340 -9.52 -6.08 -6.07
C SER A 340 -9.83 -7.40 -5.33
N SER A 341 -9.07 -7.69 -4.28
CA SER A 341 -9.28 -8.87 -3.42
C SER A 341 -10.71 -8.90 -2.85
N PRO A 342 -11.34 -10.06 -2.71
CA PRO A 342 -12.60 -10.21 -1.98
C PRO A 342 -12.59 -9.65 -0.55
N PHE A 343 -11.42 -9.51 0.04
CA PHE A 343 -11.21 -8.86 1.36
C PHE A 343 -10.91 -7.35 1.27
N ASN A 344 -10.91 -6.76 0.08
CA ASN A 344 -10.75 -5.31 -0.08
C ASN A 344 -12.10 -4.60 -0.06
N SER A 345 -12.17 -3.43 0.56
CA SER A 345 -13.42 -2.65 0.68
C SER A 345 -14.12 -2.40 -0.66
N GLU A 346 -13.35 -2.20 -1.76
CA GLU A 346 -13.93 -2.02 -3.11
C GLU A 346 -14.73 -3.26 -3.55
N PHE A 347 -14.20 -4.47 -3.32
CA PHE A 347 -14.90 -5.72 -3.65
C PHE A 347 -16.00 -6.00 -2.63
N MET A 348 -15.70 -5.92 -1.34
CA MET A 348 -16.68 -6.16 -0.26
C MET A 348 -17.94 -5.32 -0.43
N GLU A 349 -17.81 -4.04 -0.72
CA GLU A 349 -18.94 -3.13 -0.86
C GLU A 349 -19.73 -3.33 -2.16
N ASN A 350 -19.11 -3.84 -3.23
CA ASN A 350 -19.73 -3.87 -4.54
C ASN A 350 -20.06 -5.27 -5.07
N ALA A 351 -19.30 -6.28 -4.69
CA ALA A 351 -19.43 -7.62 -5.27
C ALA A 351 -19.75 -8.72 -4.24
N SER A 352 -19.34 -8.60 -2.98
CA SER A 352 -19.59 -9.64 -2.01
C SER A 352 -21.07 -9.71 -1.61
N THR A 353 -21.64 -10.91 -1.60
CA THR A 353 -22.99 -11.19 -1.10
C THR A 353 -23.02 -11.26 0.43
N ALA A 354 -21.95 -11.80 1.05
CA ALA A 354 -21.77 -11.80 2.49
C ALA A 354 -21.14 -10.50 3.00
N ALA A 355 -21.56 -10.02 4.16
CA ALA A 355 -20.94 -8.85 4.80
C ALA A 355 -19.59 -9.19 5.43
N MET A 356 -19.40 -10.43 5.88
CA MET A 356 -18.20 -10.96 6.55
C MET A 356 -17.45 -11.89 5.60
N PRO A 357 -16.38 -11.44 4.90
CA PRO A 357 -15.54 -12.37 4.13
C PRO A 357 -14.76 -13.28 5.10
N ALA A 358 -14.53 -14.49 4.71
CA ALA A 358 -13.72 -15.56 5.28
C ALA A 358 -14.36 -16.96 5.13
N TYR A 359 -15.51 -17.05 4.46
CA TYR A 359 -16.09 -18.34 4.10
C TYR A 359 -15.86 -18.61 2.61
N LEU A 360 -14.85 -19.42 2.33
CA LEU A 360 -14.31 -19.64 0.99
C LEU A 360 -15.37 -20.01 -0.08
N PRO A 361 -16.40 -20.83 0.20
CA PRO A 361 -17.45 -21.13 -0.79
C PRO A 361 -18.23 -19.91 -1.24
N VAL A 362 -18.50 -18.97 -0.35
CA VAL A 362 -19.22 -17.70 -0.67
C VAL A 362 -18.25 -16.73 -1.35
N ASP A 363 -17.08 -16.50 -0.77
CA ASP A 363 -16.10 -15.56 -1.31
C ASP A 363 -15.61 -15.99 -2.70
N GLY A 364 -15.42 -17.30 -2.91
CA GLY A 364 -15.01 -17.88 -4.19
C GLY A 364 -16.12 -17.79 -5.24
N HIS A 365 -17.38 -18.03 -4.86
CA HIS A 365 -18.51 -17.86 -5.77
C HIS A 365 -18.67 -16.41 -6.21
N ASP A 366 -18.61 -15.46 -5.27
CA ASP A 366 -18.70 -14.03 -5.56
C ASP A 366 -17.56 -13.55 -6.48
N LEU A 367 -16.35 -14.07 -6.25
CA LEU A 367 -15.20 -13.83 -7.12
C LEU A 367 -15.43 -14.39 -8.52
N HIS A 368 -15.95 -15.61 -8.65
CA HIS A 368 -16.22 -16.23 -9.94
C HIS A 368 -17.28 -15.46 -10.72
N VAL A 369 -18.38 -15.05 -10.08
CA VAL A 369 -19.40 -14.18 -10.68
C VAL A 369 -18.79 -12.87 -11.16
N ALA A 370 -17.98 -12.22 -10.33
CA ALA A 370 -17.34 -10.96 -10.71
C ALA A 370 -16.42 -11.10 -11.92
N LEU A 371 -15.61 -12.17 -11.98
CA LEU A 371 -14.74 -12.47 -13.12
C LEU A 371 -15.55 -12.76 -14.39
N THR A 372 -16.68 -13.45 -14.27
CA THR A 372 -17.59 -13.76 -15.37
C THR A 372 -18.18 -12.49 -15.97
N GLU A 373 -18.69 -11.59 -15.13
CA GLU A 373 -19.25 -10.31 -15.57
C GLU A 373 -18.19 -9.41 -16.24
N ILE A 374 -16.95 -9.46 -15.73
CA ILE A 374 -15.83 -8.73 -16.33
C ILE A 374 -15.47 -9.32 -17.69
N ASP A 375 -15.38 -10.64 -17.82
CA ASP A 375 -15.08 -11.31 -19.08
C ASP A 375 -16.15 -11.04 -20.13
N HIS A 376 -17.43 -11.17 -19.76
CA HIS A 376 -18.56 -10.85 -20.62
C HIS A 376 -18.47 -9.39 -21.10
N ARG A 377 -18.25 -8.44 -20.19
CA ARG A 377 -18.12 -7.02 -20.51
C ARG A 377 -16.95 -6.72 -21.45
N LEU A 378 -15.83 -7.41 -21.29
CA LEU A 378 -14.67 -7.25 -22.15
C LEU A 378 -14.94 -7.82 -23.55
N ASN A 379 -15.57 -9.00 -23.65
CA ASN A 379 -15.93 -9.59 -24.95
C ASN A 379 -16.95 -8.73 -25.72
N GLU A 380 -17.95 -8.16 -25.04
CA GLU A 380 -18.87 -7.21 -25.66
C GLU A 380 -18.18 -5.94 -26.16
N SER A 381 -17.26 -5.38 -25.37
CA SER A 381 -16.62 -4.11 -25.69
C SER A 381 -15.45 -4.26 -26.70
N TYR A 382 -14.87 -5.44 -26.78
CA TYR A 382 -13.70 -5.74 -27.58
C TYR A 382 -13.82 -7.14 -28.20
N PRO A 383 -14.77 -7.34 -29.13
CA PRO A 383 -14.97 -8.63 -29.78
C PRO A 383 -13.67 -9.11 -30.42
N ASP A 384 -13.45 -10.41 -30.38
CA ASP A 384 -12.29 -11.11 -30.95
C ASP A 384 -10.90 -10.69 -30.45
N ARG A 385 -10.84 -9.99 -29.30
CA ARG A 385 -9.57 -9.55 -28.69
C ARG A 385 -9.05 -10.50 -27.61
N LEU A 386 -9.94 -11.27 -26.99
CA LEU A 386 -9.59 -12.20 -25.92
C LEU A 386 -9.40 -13.61 -26.47
N GLY A 387 -8.24 -14.20 -26.17
CA GLY A 387 -7.93 -15.61 -26.42
C GLY A 387 -8.25 -16.47 -25.18
N ASN A 388 -7.41 -17.47 -24.94
CA ASN A 388 -7.49 -18.35 -23.77
C ASN A 388 -7.28 -17.56 -22.48
N LYS A 389 -7.83 -18.06 -21.38
CA LYS A 389 -7.96 -17.34 -20.11
C LYS A 389 -7.14 -18.03 -19.03
N ALA A 390 -6.31 -17.26 -18.33
CA ALA A 390 -5.64 -17.73 -17.12
C ALA A 390 -6.14 -16.96 -15.92
N LEU A 391 -6.30 -17.65 -14.79
CA LEU A 391 -6.49 -17.06 -13.47
C LEU A 391 -5.18 -17.13 -12.71
N MET A 392 -4.62 -15.97 -12.40
CA MET A 392 -3.39 -15.84 -11.63
C MET A 392 -3.69 -15.19 -10.29
N GLY A 393 -3.43 -15.91 -9.20
CA GLY A 393 -3.54 -15.36 -7.85
C GLY A 393 -2.19 -15.33 -7.14
N TYR A 394 -2.02 -14.39 -6.22
CA TYR A 394 -0.89 -14.40 -5.29
C TYR A 394 -1.38 -14.30 -3.84
N SER A 395 -0.68 -14.98 -2.91
CA SER A 395 -1.07 -15.02 -1.49
C SER A 395 -2.52 -15.51 -1.32
N MET A 396 -3.39 -14.75 -0.69
CA MET A 396 -4.83 -15.08 -0.56
C MET A 396 -5.52 -15.25 -1.92
N GLY A 397 -5.14 -14.47 -2.94
CA GLY A 397 -5.65 -14.63 -4.30
C GLY A 397 -5.24 -15.97 -4.92
N ALA A 398 -4.06 -16.50 -4.57
CA ALA A 398 -3.64 -17.84 -4.98
C ALA A 398 -4.49 -18.94 -4.33
N PHE A 399 -4.78 -18.78 -3.04
CA PHE A 399 -5.68 -19.66 -2.31
C PHE A 399 -7.07 -19.72 -2.94
N GLN A 400 -7.64 -18.56 -3.27
CA GLN A 400 -8.94 -18.45 -3.95
C GLN A 400 -8.90 -19.01 -5.38
N SER A 401 -7.79 -18.81 -6.10
CA SER A 401 -7.61 -19.35 -7.45
C SER A 401 -7.56 -20.88 -7.45
N LEU A 402 -6.91 -21.50 -6.45
CA LEU A 402 -6.91 -22.95 -6.29
C LEU A 402 -8.30 -23.49 -5.91
N TYR A 403 -9.03 -22.78 -5.06
CA TYR A 403 -10.42 -23.12 -4.78
C TYR A 403 -11.28 -23.10 -6.06
N LEU A 404 -11.18 -22.07 -6.89
CA LEU A 404 -11.90 -22.02 -8.16
C LEU A 404 -11.47 -23.15 -9.09
N ALA A 405 -10.18 -23.49 -9.14
CA ALA A 405 -9.69 -24.62 -9.92
C ALA A 405 -10.32 -25.94 -9.47
N SER A 406 -10.50 -26.15 -8.15
CA SER A 406 -11.18 -27.37 -7.65
C SER A 406 -12.66 -27.40 -8.02
N THR A 407 -13.36 -26.25 -7.93
CA THR A 407 -14.78 -26.17 -8.30
C THR A 407 -15.01 -26.38 -9.80
N GLU A 408 -14.10 -25.93 -10.66
CA GLU A 408 -14.19 -26.17 -12.11
C GLU A 408 -13.98 -27.64 -12.47
N THR A 409 -13.16 -28.36 -11.70
CA THR A 409 -12.93 -29.80 -11.92
C THR A 409 -14.19 -30.62 -11.73
N THR A 410 -15.03 -30.23 -10.77
CA THR A 410 -16.28 -30.94 -10.45
C THR A 410 -17.50 -30.40 -11.20
N ASN A 411 -17.43 -29.18 -11.73
CA ASN A 411 -18.54 -28.54 -12.44
C ASN A 411 -18.36 -28.60 -13.97
N PRO A 412 -19.16 -29.37 -14.70
CA PRO A 412 -19.06 -29.48 -16.18
C PRO A 412 -19.44 -28.19 -16.91
N SER A 413 -20.12 -27.26 -16.24
CA SER A 413 -20.54 -25.97 -16.83
C SER A 413 -20.27 -24.81 -15.87
N PRO A 414 -18.98 -24.45 -15.66
CA PRO A 414 -18.63 -23.35 -14.79
C PRO A 414 -19.12 -22.01 -15.37
N LEU A 415 -19.32 -21.00 -14.53
CA LEU A 415 -19.73 -19.65 -14.93
C LEU A 415 -18.75 -19.04 -15.94
N LEU A 416 -17.46 -19.14 -15.65
CA LEU A 416 -16.36 -18.79 -16.54
C LEU A 416 -15.32 -19.90 -16.46
N LYS A 417 -14.90 -20.45 -17.61
CA LYS A 417 -13.87 -21.48 -17.66
C LYS A 417 -12.50 -20.85 -17.88
N PHE A 418 -11.52 -21.37 -17.12
CA PHE A 418 -10.12 -21.01 -17.27
C PHE A 418 -9.29 -22.14 -17.87
N ASP A 419 -8.39 -21.80 -18.78
CA ASP A 419 -7.46 -22.75 -19.43
C ASP A 419 -6.19 -22.94 -18.60
N ARG A 420 -5.97 -22.10 -17.57
CA ARG A 420 -4.79 -22.13 -16.70
C ARG A 420 -5.06 -21.46 -15.37
N PHE A 421 -4.56 -22.08 -14.29
CA PHE A 421 -4.52 -21.51 -12.94
C PHE A 421 -3.08 -21.38 -12.49
N VAL A 422 -2.67 -20.18 -12.06
CA VAL A 422 -1.32 -19.92 -11.54
C VAL A 422 -1.45 -19.39 -10.12
N ALA A 423 -0.98 -20.18 -9.15
CA ALA A 423 -1.03 -19.83 -7.73
C ALA A 423 0.38 -19.50 -7.23
N ILE A 424 0.59 -18.26 -6.79
CA ILE A 424 1.89 -17.75 -6.33
C ILE A 424 1.85 -17.56 -4.82
N ASN A 425 2.74 -18.25 -4.08
CA ASN A 425 2.85 -18.20 -2.62
C ASN A 425 1.49 -18.37 -1.91
N THR A 426 0.79 -19.46 -2.26
CA THR A 426 -0.50 -19.80 -1.65
C THR A 426 -0.32 -20.27 -0.22
N PRO A 427 -1.09 -19.79 0.78
CA PRO A 427 -1.29 -20.55 2.00
C PRO A 427 -2.06 -21.85 1.69
N VAL A 428 -1.98 -22.82 2.57
CA VAL A 428 -2.76 -24.08 2.47
C VAL A 428 -3.90 -24.08 3.48
N ARG A 429 -3.64 -23.61 4.69
CA ARG A 429 -4.58 -23.58 5.80
C ARG A 429 -4.76 -22.15 6.32
N MET A 430 -5.98 -21.64 6.22
CA MET A 430 -6.31 -20.30 6.75
C MET A 430 -6.04 -20.21 8.25
N ALA A 431 -6.42 -21.23 9.04
CA ALA A 431 -6.23 -21.23 10.49
C ALA A 431 -4.75 -21.09 10.88
N TYR A 432 -3.83 -21.77 10.17
CA TYR A 432 -2.39 -21.62 10.36
C TYR A 432 -1.93 -20.22 9.99
N GLY A 433 -2.34 -19.73 8.81
CA GLY A 433 -1.96 -18.41 8.31
C GLY A 433 -2.36 -17.30 9.29
N ILE A 434 -3.63 -17.25 9.73
CA ILE A 434 -4.10 -16.21 10.67
C ILE A 434 -3.37 -16.28 12.02
N SER A 435 -3.02 -17.47 12.51
CA SER A 435 -2.26 -17.60 13.75
C SER A 435 -0.85 -17.01 13.61
N LYS A 436 -0.20 -17.21 12.45
CA LYS A 436 1.12 -16.62 12.15
C LYS A 436 1.08 -15.10 11.98
N LEU A 437 0.02 -14.56 11.40
CA LEU A 437 -0.16 -13.11 11.30
C LEU A 437 -0.32 -12.47 12.68
N ASP A 438 -1.06 -13.11 13.59
CA ASP A 438 -1.22 -12.65 14.97
C ASP A 438 0.10 -12.79 15.76
N GLU A 439 0.83 -13.90 15.61
CA GLU A 439 2.16 -14.10 16.20
C GLU A 439 3.14 -13.00 15.77
N PHE A 440 3.15 -12.66 14.48
CA PHE A 440 4.05 -11.64 13.94
C PHE A 440 3.72 -10.24 14.47
N TYR A 441 2.44 -9.91 14.60
CA TYR A 441 2.05 -8.64 15.23
C TYR A 441 2.49 -8.54 16.69
N GLN A 442 2.51 -9.66 17.41
CA GLN A 442 2.92 -9.72 18.81
C GLN A 442 4.44 -9.84 19.00
N ALA A 443 5.24 -9.92 17.94
CA ALA A 443 6.69 -10.07 18.02
C ALA A 443 7.38 -9.06 18.98
N PRO A 444 6.96 -7.77 19.09
CA PRO A 444 7.51 -6.83 20.05
C PRO A 444 7.43 -7.26 21.52
N LEU A 445 6.53 -8.18 21.88
CA LEU A 445 6.45 -8.72 23.24
C LEU A 445 7.71 -9.52 23.61
N GLY A 446 8.51 -9.93 22.65
CA GLY A 446 9.84 -10.51 22.86
C GLY A 446 10.90 -9.51 23.34
N TRP A 447 10.68 -8.20 23.21
CA TRP A 447 11.55 -7.19 23.81
C TRP A 447 11.25 -6.99 25.30
N PRO A 448 12.26 -6.63 26.12
CA PRO A 448 12.01 -6.22 27.51
C PRO A 448 10.99 -5.09 27.59
N ALA A 449 10.08 -5.13 28.56
CA ALA A 449 9.01 -4.14 28.72
C ALA A 449 9.56 -2.70 28.87
N THR A 450 10.76 -2.56 29.45
CA THR A 450 11.42 -1.26 29.73
C THR A 450 11.80 -0.48 28.47
N ASN A 451 12.10 -1.14 27.35
CA ASN A 451 12.56 -0.51 26.12
C ASN A 451 11.67 -0.85 24.91
N ARG A 452 10.59 -1.58 25.11
CA ARG A 452 9.70 -2.04 24.02
C ARG A 452 9.10 -0.87 23.24
N THR A 453 8.58 0.13 23.93
CA THR A 453 7.99 1.31 23.30
C THR A 453 9.02 2.05 22.45
N ASP A 454 10.22 2.25 22.96
CA ASP A 454 11.30 2.94 22.22
C ASP A 454 11.74 2.13 21.00
N ASN A 455 11.81 0.80 21.12
CA ASN A 455 12.16 -0.08 19.99
C ASN A 455 11.08 -0.06 18.90
N ILE A 456 9.80 -0.05 19.29
CA ILE A 456 8.70 0.09 18.33
C ILE A 456 8.80 1.45 17.63
N GLU A 457 9.00 2.56 18.36
CA GLU A 457 9.15 3.89 17.76
C GLU A 457 10.36 3.96 16.82
N ASN A 458 11.51 3.39 17.23
CA ASN A 458 12.69 3.31 16.40
C ASN A 458 12.44 2.51 15.11
N THR A 459 11.64 1.46 15.15
CA THR A 459 11.25 0.69 13.95
C THR A 459 10.51 1.58 12.96
N PHE A 460 9.56 2.40 13.42
CA PHE A 460 8.86 3.37 12.56
C PHE A 460 9.80 4.45 12.02
N LEU A 461 10.72 4.94 12.83
CA LEU A 461 11.73 5.92 12.38
C LEU A 461 12.65 5.33 11.32
N LYS A 462 13.03 4.05 11.42
CA LYS A 462 13.78 3.33 10.37
C LYS A 462 12.99 3.28 9.06
N VAL A 463 11.72 2.89 9.10
CA VAL A 463 10.83 2.87 7.91
C VAL A 463 10.76 4.26 7.28
N ALA A 464 10.54 5.30 8.09
CA ALA A 464 10.49 6.68 7.63
C ALA A 464 11.83 7.17 7.03
N ALA A 465 12.97 6.74 7.57
CA ALA A 465 14.28 7.05 7.01
C ALA A 465 14.50 6.38 5.65
N LEU A 466 14.13 5.11 5.53
CA LEU A 466 14.27 4.35 4.29
C LEU A 466 13.37 4.89 3.17
N SER A 467 12.22 5.48 3.50
CA SER A 467 11.31 6.07 2.51
C SER A 467 11.92 7.23 1.71
N LYS A 468 13.00 7.84 2.21
CA LYS A 468 13.74 8.91 1.53
C LYS A 468 14.81 8.38 0.56
N LEU A 469 15.18 7.11 0.68
CA LEU A 469 16.24 6.52 -0.11
C LEU A 469 15.69 5.91 -1.41
N THR A 470 16.48 5.97 -2.46
CA THR A 470 16.21 5.18 -3.67
C THR A 470 16.72 3.76 -3.41
N LEU A 471 15.82 2.89 -2.95
CA LEU A 471 16.14 1.50 -2.70
C LEU A 471 16.11 0.69 -4.01
N THR A 472 17.02 -0.26 -4.08
CA THR A 472 17.12 -1.23 -5.18
C THR A 472 17.01 -2.64 -4.60
N PRO A 473 16.74 -3.67 -5.40
CA PRO A 473 16.74 -5.06 -4.94
C PRO A 473 18.05 -5.55 -4.31
N ARG A 474 19.12 -4.77 -4.43
CA ARG A 474 20.44 -5.02 -3.78
C ARG A 474 20.61 -4.24 -2.47
N SER A 475 19.67 -3.37 -2.13
CA SER A 475 19.74 -2.60 -0.88
C SER A 475 19.45 -3.51 0.30
N THR A 476 20.25 -3.40 1.35
CA THR A 476 20.01 -4.12 2.60
C THR A 476 18.98 -3.38 3.44
N LEU A 477 17.96 -4.08 3.89
CA LEU A 477 16.98 -3.54 4.82
C LEU A 477 17.48 -3.72 6.27
N PRO A 478 17.53 -2.67 7.08
CA PRO A 478 18.22 -2.66 8.39
C PRO A 478 17.28 -3.07 9.54
N PHE A 479 16.47 -4.10 9.33
CA PHE A 479 15.55 -4.62 10.34
C PHE A 479 16.07 -5.94 10.93
N ASP A 480 15.94 -6.10 12.24
CA ASP A 480 16.16 -7.39 12.90
C ASP A 480 14.93 -8.30 12.80
N GLY A 481 15.02 -9.51 13.35
CA GLY A 481 13.94 -10.49 13.25
C GLY A 481 12.65 -10.07 13.93
N ILE A 482 12.71 -9.38 15.07
CA ILE A 482 11.54 -8.90 15.80
C ILE A 482 10.90 -7.72 15.03
N GLU A 483 11.71 -6.77 14.60
CA GLU A 483 11.27 -5.63 13.79
C GLU A 483 10.61 -6.10 12.49
N SER A 484 11.24 -7.06 11.80
CA SER A 484 10.73 -7.59 10.52
C SER A 484 9.39 -8.31 10.69
N LYS A 485 9.28 -9.19 11.69
CA LYS A 485 8.00 -9.86 12.01
C LYS A 485 6.93 -8.85 12.39
N PHE A 486 7.28 -7.87 13.23
CA PHE A 486 6.35 -6.84 13.64
C PHE A 486 5.84 -6.00 12.47
N LEU A 487 6.70 -5.57 11.55
CA LEU A 487 6.31 -4.80 10.38
C LEU A 487 5.36 -5.59 9.46
N ILE A 488 5.65 -6.88 9.25
CA ILE A 488 4.77 -7.77 8.49
C ILE A 488 3.42 -7.93 9.21
N GLY A 489 3.44 -8.27 10.51
CA GLY A 489 2.23 -8.46 11.31
C GLY A 489 1.38 -7.19 11.41
N LEU A 490 2.03 -6.03 11.53
CA LEU A 490 1.37 -4.73 11.57
C LEU A 490 0.67 -4.43 10.24
N ASN A 491 1.31 -4.66 9.10
CA ASN A 491 0.68 -4.50 7.79
C ASN A 491 -0.62 -5.31 7.70
N PHE A 492 -0.59 -6.57 8.09
CA PHE A 492 -1.78 -7.41 8.09
C PHE A 492 -2.82 -6.97 9.14
N ARG A 493 -2.40 -6.45 10.30
CA ARG A 493 -3.33 -5.88 11.30
C ARG A 493 -4.08 -4.66 10.75
N MET A 494 -3.43 -3.84 9.93
CA MET A 494 -4.07 -2.72 9.25
C MET A 494 -5.10 -3.19 8.22
N ILE A 495 -4.77 -4.23 7.46
CA ILE A 495 -5.72 -4.87 6.54
C ILE A 495 -6.94 -5.40 7.31
N LEU A 496 -6.72 -6.07 8.44
CA LEU A 496 -7.81 -6.56 9.29
C LEU A 496 -8.70 -5.42 9.80
N ARG A 497 -8.11 -4.29 10.21
CA ARG A 497 -8.88 -3.09 10.59
C ARG A 497 -9.85 -2.69 9.47
N ASP A 498 -9.38 -2.65 8.24
CA ASP A 498 -10.18 -2.23 7.09
C ASP A 498 -11.27 -3.26 6.77
N ILE A 499 -10.97 -4.55 6.91
CA ILE A 499 -11.95 -5.64 6.77
C ILE A 499 -13.05 -5.50 7.81
N ILE A 500 -12.70 -5.38 9.09
CA ILE A 500 -13.69 -5.25 10.18
C ILE A 500 -14.52 -3.98 10.00
N TYR A 501 -13.89 -2.84 9.71
CA TYR A 501 -14.62 -1.59 9.50
C TYR A 501 -15.60 -1.68 8.32
N SER A 502 -15.18 -2.23 7.20
CA SER A 502 -16.03 -2.42 6.02
C SER A 502 -17.15 -3.41 6.28
N SER A 503 -16.87 -4.52 6.94
CA SER A 503 -17.86 -5.53 7.34
C SER A 503 -18.94 -4.93 8.23
N GLN A 504 -18.55 -4.24 9.30
CA GLN A 504 -19.49 -3.64 10.25
C GLN A 504 -20.29 -2.47 9.67
N ARG A 505 -19.78 -1.82 8.63
CA ARG A 505 -20.58 -0.83 7.87
C ARG A 505 -21.65 -1.47 7.01
N ARG A 506 -21.44 -2.69 6.54
CA ARG A 506 -22.40 -3.44 5.73
C ARG A 506 -23.45 -4.13 6.59
N ASP A 507 -23.00 -4.73 7.67
CA ASP A 507 -23.86 -5.40 8.65
C ASP A 507 -23.24 -5.22 10.05
N ASN A 508 -23.86 -4.33 10.83
CA ASN A 508 -23.38 -4.01 12.19
C ASN A 508 -23.92 -5.03 13.19
N GLN A 509 -23.07 -5.96 13.59
CA GLN A 509 -23.39 -6.99 14.56
C GLN A 509 -23.40 -6.52 16.02
N GLY A 510 -23.09 -5.24 16.28
CA GLY A 510 -23.07 -4.69 17.63
C GLY A 510 -21.88 -5.11 18.49
N VAL A 511 -20.85 -5.71 17.90
CA VAL A 511 -19.62 -6.14 18.61
C VAL A 511 -18.77 -4.95 19.03
N LEU A 512 -18.70 -3.92 18.15
CA LEU A 512 -17.92 -2.71 18.43
C LEU A 512 -18.66 -1.77 19.37
N LYS A 513 -17.96 -1.24 20.36
CA LYS A 513 -18.47 -0.24 21.32
C LYS A 513 -18.59 1.15 20.70
N HIS A 514 -17.61 1.52 19.86
CA HIS A 514 -17.60 2.81 19.20
C HIS A 514 -18.47 2.82 17.94
N ARG A 515 -19.20 3.92 17.73
CA ARG A 515 -20.05 4.09 16.54
C ARG A 515 -19.21 4.29 15.27
N LEU A 516 -19.65 3.67 14.19
CA LEU A 516 -19.05 3.81 12.85
C LEU A 516 -19.40 5.18 12.24
N ARG A 517 -18.58 6.19 12.51
CA ARG A 517 -18.75 7.56 11.99
C ARG A 517 -17.84 7.80 10.79
N LYS A 518 -18.40 8.26 9.67
CA LYS A 518 -17.62 8.51 8.43
C LYS A 518 -16.52 9.57 8.60
N MET A 519 -16.83 10.64 9.36
CA MET A 519 -15.93 11.80 9.52
C MET A 519 -15.11 11.78 10.82
N ARG A 520 -15.28 10.77 11.67
CA ARG A 520 -14.51 10.59 12.90
C ARG A 520 -14.27 9.12 13.13
N ARG A 521 -13.18 8.61 12.56
CA ARG A 521 -12.89 7.18 12.55
C ARG A 521 -11.88 6.74 13.61
N ALA A 522 -11.05 7.67 14.11
CA ALA A 522 -9.98 7.34 15.04
C ALA A 522 -10.43 6.49 16.24
N PRO A 523 -11.53 6.77 16.97
CA PRO A 523 -11.93 5.96 18.11
C PRO A 523 -12.29 4.51 17.74
N VAL A 524 -13.04 4.30 16.65
CA VAL A 524 -13.41 2.95 16.21
C VAL A 524 -12.23 2.20 15.64
N TYR A 525 -11.31 2.87 14.96
CA TYR A 525 -10.08 2.25 14.45
C TYR A 525 -9.18 1.75 15.57
N GLN A 526 -9.05 2.54 16.65
CA GLN A 526 -8.32 2.13 17.85
C GLN A 526 -8.92 0.89 18.52
N GLU A 527 -10.24 0.82 18.61
CA GLU A 527 -10.93 -0.36 19.11
C GLU A 527 -10.68 -1.57 18.21
N ILE A 528 -10.83 -1.41 16.90
CA ILE A 528 -10.66 -2.51 15.95
C ILE A 528 -9.23 -3.07 15.97
N LEU A 529 -8.22 -2.23 16.14
CA LEU A 529 -6.82 -2.66 16.22
C LEU A 529 -6.51 -3.60 17.40
N GLN A 530 -7.38 -3.66 18.40
CA GLN A 530 -7.24 -4.59 19.53
C GLN A 530 -7.68 -6.01 19.16
N TYR A 531 -8.46 -6.20 18.08
CA TYR A 531 -8.89 -7.51 17.62
C TYR A 531 -7.79 -8.18 16.81
N SER A 532 -7.48 -9.43 17.13
CA SER A 532 -6.65 -10.31 16.33
C SER A 532 -7.43 -10.90 15.15
N TYR A 533 -6.76 -11.57 14.21
CA TYR A 533 -7.43 -12.36 13.18
C TYR A 533 -8.26 -13.49 13.79
N GLN A 534 -7.76 -14.12 14.86
CA GLN A 534 -8.51 -15.13 15.59
C GLN A 534 -9.76 -14.52 16.25
N ASP A 535 -9.66 -13.30 16.81
CA ASP A 535 -10.82 -12.60 17.37
C ASP A 535 -11.83 -12.21 16.30
N TYR A 536 -11.37 -11.77 15.13
CA TYR A 536 -12.24 -11.50 13.99
C TYR A 536 -13.03 -12.75 13.62
N TYR A 537 -12.36 -13.88 13.50
CA TYR A 537 -13.01 -15.15 13.16
C TYR A 537 -14.03 -15.56 14.22
N LYS A 538 -13.66 -15.51 15.51
CA LYS A 538 -14.52 -15.92 16.64
C LYS A 538 -15.68 -14.97 16.91
N SER A 539 -15.42 -13.64 16.87
CA SER A 539 -16.38 -12.64 17.33
C SER A 539 -17.26 -12.06 16.22
N PHE A 540 -16.82 -12.16 14.96
CA PHE A 540 -17.55 -11.59 13.82
C PHE A 540 -17.96 -12.65 12.81
N VAL A 541 -17.03 -13.48 12.32
CA VAL A 541 -17.32 -14.43 11.22
C VAL A 541 -18.24 -15.56 11.67
N ILE A 542 -17.86 -16.30 12.71
CA ILE A 542 -18.66 -17.43 13.20
C ILE A 542 -20.08 -17.00 13.57
N PRO A 543 -20.31 -15.95 14.39
CA PRO A 543 -21.66 -15.51 14.74
C PRO A 543 -22.48 -15.06 13.52
N TYR A 544 -21.85 -14.39 12.54
CA TYR A 544 -22.53 -13.95 11.33
C TYR A 544 -23.11 -15.12 10.52
N TYR A 545 -22.30 -16.15 10.26
CA TYR A 545 -22.75 -17.31 9.50
C TYR A 545 -23.74 -18.20 10.30
N GLN A 546 -23.59 -18.28 11.62
CA GLN A 546 -24.56 -18.98 12.47
C GLN A 546 -25.93 -18.31 12.52
N ALA A 547 -25.97 -16.97 12.56
CA ALA A 547 -27.22 -16.21 12.55
C ALA A 547 -27.99 -16.30 11.22
N GLY A 548 -27.31 -16.52 10.11
CA GLY A 548 -27.88 -16.64 8.77
C GLY A 548 -28.68 -17.91 8.51
N ASN A 549 -28.89 -18.74 9.53
CA ASN A 549 -29.76 -19.95 9.54
C ASN A 549 -29.46 -20.99 8.44
N THR A 550 -28.23 -21.04 7.94
CA THR A 550 -27.76 -22.21 7.19
C THR A 550 -27.30 -23.26 8.20
N ALA A 551 -28.03 -24.36 8.33
CA ALA A 551 -27.79 -25.47 9.27
C ALA A 551 -26.39 -26.13 9.15
N SER A 552 -25.56 -25.65 8.22
CA SER A 552 -24.22 -26.08 7.89
C SER A 552 -23.11 -25.14 8.37
N SER A 553 -23.40 -24.02 9.04
CA SER A 553 -22.40 -23.00 9.40
C SER A 553 -21.86 -23.20 10.82
N THR A 554 -21.34 -24.38 11.13
CA THR A 554 -20.57 -24.59 12.38
C THR A 554 -19.16 -24.00 12.23
N ALA A 555 -18.49 -23.69 13.36
CA ALA A 555 -17.09 -23.29 13.36
C ALA A 555 -16.19 -24.30 12.62
N GLU A 556 -16.46 -25.60 12.80
CA GLU A 556 -15.76 -26.69 12.13
C GLU A 556 -15.95 -26.67 10.60
N THR A 557 -17.19 -26.42 10.13
CA THR A 557 -17.46 -26.32 8.68
C THR A 557 -16.75 -25.14 8.05
N LEU A 558 -16.72 -23.98 8.74
CA LEU A 558 -16.02 -22.79 8.28
C LEU A 558 -14.51 -23.03 8.23
N GLU A 559 -13.93 -23.66 9.27
CA GLU A 559 -12.51 -24.00 9.33
C GLU A 559 -12.12 -25.00 8.23
N LYS A 560 -12.93 -26.05 8.04
CA LYS A 560 -12.72 -27.05 6.98
C LYS A 560 -12.78 -26.43 5.59
N ALA A 561 -13.68 -25.48 5.34
CA ALA A 561 -13.73 -24.76 4.08
C ALA A 561 -12.49 -23.88 3.83
N GLY A 562 -11.82 -23.44 4.90
CA GLY A 562 -10.57 -22.68 4.86
C GLY A 562 -9.29 -23.53 4.77
N ASP A 563 -9.41 -24.82 4.40
CA ASP A 563 -8.31 -25.75 4.26
C ASP A 563 -8.31 -26.38 2.85
N LEU A 564 -7.29 -26.07 2.03
CA LEU A 564 -7.18 -26.59 0.66
C LEU A 564 -7.08 -28.11 0.60
N ARG A 565 -6.66 -28.77 1.67
CA ARG A 565 -6.61 -30.23 1.75
C ARG A 565 -8.01 -30.87 1.65
N THR A 566 -9.03 -30.12 2.00
CA THR A 566 -10.45 -30.52 1.80
C THR A 566 -10.78 -30.77 0.32
N TYR A 567 -10.08 -30.09 -0.59
CA TYR A 567 -10.30 -30.12 -2.03
C TYR A 567 -9.20 -30.90 -2.78
N GLU A 568 -8.40 -31.72 -2.08
CA GLU A 568 -7.21 -32.39 -2.62
C GLU A 568 -7.53 -33.24 -3.88
N ALA A 569 -8.61 -34.00 -3.86
CA ALA A 569 -8.98 -34.89 -4.96
C ALA A 569 -9.20 -34.10 -6.27
N ASP A 570 -9.91 -32.96 -6.17
CA ASP A 570 -10.25 -32.11 -7.30
C ASP A 570 -9.03 -31.33 -7.80
N LEU A 571 -8.18 -30.84 -6.87
CA LEU A 571 -6.94 -30.17 -7.20
C LEU A 571 -5.95 -31.09 -7.90
N ARG A 572 -5.84 -32.35 -7.44
CA ARG A 572 -4.98 -33.36 -8.05
C ARG A 572 -5.45 -33.77 -9.45
N ALA A 573 -6.75 -33.80 -9.68
CA ALA A 573 -7.36 -34.15 -10.94
C ALA A 573 -7.24 -33.04 -12.01
N ASN A 574 -6.94 -31.81 -11.63
CA ASN A 574 -6.85 -30.70 -12.55
C ASN A 574 -5.41 -30.51 -13.11
N PRO A 575 -5.15 -30.83 -14.38
CA PRO A 575 -3.80 -30.74 -14.98
C PRO A 575 -3.38 -29.29 -15.28
N ASP A 576 -4.32 -28.34 -15.25
CA ASP A 576 -4.09 -26.95 -15.65
C ASP A 576 -3.62 -26.04 -14.50
N ILE A 577 -3.41 -26.60 -13.33
CA ILE A 577 -2.88 -25.89 -12.15
C ILE A 577 -1.35 -25.78 -12.24
N ARG A 578 -0.83 -24.61 -11.88
CA ARG A 578 0.60 -24.35 -11.64
C ARG A 578 0.75 -23.61 -10.32
N VAL A 579 1.58 -24.14 -9.43
CA VAL A 579 1.83 -23.62 -8.10
C VAL A 579 3.30 -23.21 -7.97
N ILE A 580 3.55 -21.99 -7.51
CA ILE A 580 4.89 -21.46 -7.27
C ILE A 580 4.96 -21.03 -5.82
N VAL A 581 5.86 -21.61 -5.03
CA VAL A 581 5.99 -21.30 -3.59
C VAL A 581 7.45 -21.20 -3.18
N ASN A 582 7.69 -20.56 -2.03
CA ASN A 582 8.98 -20.50 -1.37
C ASN A 582 8.96 -21.46 -0.16
N GLN A 583 10.02 -22.26 0.00
CA GLN A 583 10.11 -23.23 1.09
C GLN A 583 10.09 -22.56 2.46
N ASN A 584 10.65 -21.35 2.58
CA ASN A 584 10.71 -20.57 3.80
C ASN A 584 9.57 -19.53 3.94
N ASP A 585 8.47 -19.72 3.23
CA ASP A 585 7.27 -18.89 3.38
C ASP A 585 6.65 -19.12 4.76
N PHE A 586 6.52 -18.08 5.57
CA PHE A 586 6.01 -18.19 6.94
C PHE A 586 4.52 -18.60 7.02
N LEU A 587 3.77 -18.48 5.91
CA LEU A 587 2.37 -18.93 5.81
C LEU A 587 2.26 -20.44 5.47
N LEU A 588 3.37 -21.15 5.26
CA LEU A 588 3.42 -22.58 5.03
C LEU A 588 4.11 -23.29 6.20
N ALA A 589 3.41 -24.21 6.84
CA ALA A 589 4.06 -25.16 7.73
C ALA A 589 4.80 -26.24 6.92
N GLY A 590 5.73 -26.94 7.54
CA GLY A 590 6.45 -28.04 6.88
C GLY A 590 5.52 -29.10 6.32
N GLU A 591 4.44 -29.43 7.01
CA GLU A 591 3.40 -30.36 6.56
C GLU A 591 2.59 -29.84 5.36
N ASP A 592 2.39 -28.50 5.25
CA ASP A 592 1.69 -27.89 4.12
C ASP A 592 2.55 -28.02 2.85
N LEU A 593 3.85 -27.78 2.96
CA LEU A 593 4.79 -27.98 1.85
C LEU A 593 4.88 -29.47 1.44
N ALA A 594 4.88 -30.37 2.41
CA ALA A 594 4.84 -31.80 2.13
C ALA A 594 3.56 -32.21 1.40
N TRP A 595 2.41 -31.66 1.81
CA TRP A 595 1.13 -31.87 1.14
C TRP A 595 1.13 -31.32 -0.29
N LEU A 596 1.64 -30.11 -0.53
CA LEU A 596 1.77 -29.54 -1.87
C LEU A 596 2.60 -30.45 -2.79
N ARG A 597 3.71 -31.01 -2.29
CA ARG A 597 4.56 -31.95 -3.04
C ARG A 597 3.88 -33.31 -3.31
N ALA A 598 2.95 -33.73 -2.46
CA ALA A 598 2.20 -34.97 -2.64
C ALA A 598 0.99 -34.77 -3.59
N THR A 599 0.42 -33.59 -3.63
CA THR A 599 -0.79 -33.27 -4.40
C THR A 599 -0.47 -32.91 -5.85
N PHE A 600 0.59 -32.14 -6.08
CA PHE A 600 0.94 -31.63 -7.41
C PHE A 600 2.16 -32.35 -8.00
N THR A 601 2.15 -32.57 -9.33
CA THR A 601 3.29 -33.17 -10.03
C THR A 601 4.47 -32.19 -10.09
N PRO A 602 5.70 -32.66 -10.40
CA PRO A 602 6.87 -31.79 -10.57
C PRO A 602 6.69 -30.70 -11.65
N GLU A 603 5.85 -30.96 -12.67
CA GLU A 603 5.53 -29.96 -13.72
C GLU A 603 4.52 -28.91 -13.22
N GLN A 604 3.74 -29.25 -12.21
CA GLN A 604 2.73 -28.35 -11.62
C GLN A 604 3.28 -27.51 -10.49
N LEU A 605 4.31 -28.00 -9.75
CA LEU A 605 4.81 -27.35 -8.55
C LEU A 605 6.27 -26.88 -8.72
N THR A 606 6.48 -25.59 -8.63
CA THR A 606 7.81 -24.98 -8.54
C THR A 606 8.07 -24.50 -7.12
N VAL A 607 9.14 -25.01 -6.48
CA VAL A 607 9.54 -24.63 -5.12
C VAL A 607 10.89 -23.93 -5.16
N PHE A 608 10.94 -22.68 -4.71
CA PHE A 608 12.19 -21.97 -4.45
C PHE A 608 12.64 -22.17 -3.01
N ALA A 609 13.95 -22.32 -2.80
CA ALA A 609 14.50 -22.58 -1.46
C ALA A 609 14.27 -21.39 -0.52
N GLN A 610 14.33 -20.18 -1.06
CA GLN A 610 14.24 -18.92 -0.33
C GLN A 610 13.36 -17.91 -1.06
N GLY A 611 12.96 -16.85 -0.36
CA GLY A 611 12.11 -15.77 -0.87
C GLY A 611 11.02 -15.34 0.10
N GLY A 612 10.89 -16.01 1.24
CA GLY A 612 9.85 -15.71 2.22
C GLY A 612 8.46 -15.69 1.58
N HIS A 613 7.57 -14.85 2.06
CA HIS A 613 6.26 -14.64 1.43
C HIS A 613 6.34 -13.52 0.38
N LEU A 614 6.37 -13.87 -0.91
CA LEU A 614 6.42 -12.95 -2.07
C LEU A 614 7.73 -12.13 -2.22
N GLY A 615 8.72 -12.27 -1.33
CA GLY A 615 9.90 -11.40 -1.31
C GLY A 615 10.82 -11.55 -2.52
N ASN A 616 10.80 -12.71 -3.18
CA ASN A 616 11.65 -12.98 -4.33
C ASN A 616 11.00 -12.65 -5.70
N LEU A 617 9.82 -12.02 -5.74
CA LEU A 617 9.13 -11.68 -6.99
C LEU A 617 9.95 -10.74 -7.90
N ALA A 618 10.83 -9.91 -7.32
CA ALA A 618 11.74 -9.07 -8.08
C ALA A 618 12.84 -9.87 -8.81
N ASN A 619 13.07 -11.13 -8.43
CA ASN A 619 14.07 -12.00 -9.05
C ASN A 619 13.62 -12.45 -10.44
N LEU A 620 14.51 -12.27 -11.43
CA LEU A 620 14.24 -12.66 -12.82
C LEU A 620 13.97 -14.16 -12.98
N THR A 621 14.55 -15.03 -12.15
CA THR A 621 14.30 -16.48 -12.19
C THR A 621 12.87 -16.79 -11.79
N VAL A 622 12.33 -16.11 -10.76
CA VAL A 622 10.93 -16.25 -10.33
C VAL A 622 9.99 -15.70 -11.41
N GLN A 623 10.30 -14.54 -11.99
CA GLN A 623 9.51 -13.97 -13.10
C GLN A 623 9.47 -14.91 -14.31
N LYS A 624 10.60 -15.55 -14.65
CA LYS A 624 10.65 -16.58 -15.71
C LYS A 624 9.79 -17.80 -15.37
N ALA A 625 9.79 -18.26 -14.11
CA ALA A 625 8.94 -19.36 -13.68
C ALA A 625 7.45 -19.01 -13.78
N ILE A 626 7.07 -17.78 -13.41
CA ILE A 626 5.69 -17.28 -13.56
C ILE A 626 5.29 -17.29 -15.05
N MET A 627 6.16 -16.81 -15.93
CA MET A 627 5.89 -16.80 -17.38
C MET A 627 5.85 -18.22 -17.96
N ALA A 628 6.73 -19.13 -17.52
CA ALA A 628 6.70 -20.53 -17.92
C ALA A 628 5.41 -21.23 -17.50
N ALA A 629 4.85 -20.88 -16.34
CA ALA A 629 3.56 -21.41 -15.88
C ALA A 629 2.38 -21.02 -16.80
N LEU A 630 2.49 -19.91 -17.53
CA LEU A 630 1.49 -19.42 -18.48
C LEU A 630 1.73 -19.92 -19.92
N THR A 631 2.98 -20.24 -20.29
CA THR A 631 3.38 -20.48 -21.68
C THR A 631 2.74 -21.70 -22.38
N PRO A 632 2.32 -22.80 -21.70
CA PRO A 632 1.62 -23.89 -22.38
C PRO A 632 0.19 -23.56 -22.84
N MET A 633 -0.31 -22.34 -22.58
CA MET A 633 -1.59 -21.93 -23.16
C MET A 633 -1.45 -21.84 -24.68
N ARG A 634 -2.31 -22.56 -25.43
CA ARG A 634 -2.32 -22.51 -26.89
C ARG A 634 -2.41 -21.04 -27.35
N PRO A 635 -1.64 -20.63 -28.36
CA PRO A 635 -1.87 -19.32 -28.97
C PRO A 635 -3.33 -19.23 -29.44
N PRO A 636 -3.96 -18.06 -29.38
CA PRO A 636 -5.31 -17.88 -29.88
C PRO A 636 -5.35 -18.28 -31.35
N GLU A 637 -6.38 -19.02 -31.77
CA GLU A 637 -6.56 -19.36 -33.18
C GLU A 637 -6.56 -18.09 -34.05
N PRO A 638 -5.80 -18.08 -35.17
CA PRO A 638 -5.80 -16.93 -36.05
C PRO A 638 -7.23 -16.67 -36.55
N THR A 639 -7.69 -15.43 -36.42
CA THR A 639 -8.97 -15.00 -36.97
C THR A 639 -8.98 -15.35 -38.48
N PRO A 640 -9.98 -16.06 -38.99
CA PRO A 640 -10.10 -16.25 -40.46
C PRO A 640 -10.11 -14.87 -41.13
N LYS A 641 -9.27 -14.70 -42.14
CA LYS A 641 -9.16 -13.46 -42.89
C LYS A 641 -10.44 -13.17 -43.67
#